data_ce3f43f77f1faf00a1b259737332ca1a
#
_entry.id   ce3f43f77f1faf00a1b259737332ca1a
#
_cell.length_a   1.000
_cell.length_b   1.000
_cell.length_c   1.000
_cell.angle_alpha   90.00
_cell.angle_beta   90.00
_cell.angle_gamma   90.00
#
_symmetry.space_group_name_H-M   'P 1'
#
loop_
_entity.id
_entity.type
_entity.pdbx_description
1 polymer ?
#
loop_
_entity_poly.entity_id
_entity_poly.type
_entity_poly.pdbx_seq_one_letter_code
_entity_poly.pdbx_strand_id
1 'polypeptide(L)'
;MKLNALTLSLLSALALPALASASTANLTVATTTNSRDFPLQADEPLVIPLTKGDYTLTISGIGGDCPPAPEQEIKFNTPIALNCHVPTQLPLSIRFTGDYAFQWQAQNNTLTFVRQTTKAAKTEFRRPIPNVSCEVYQGGEVTLDLASSFADGTELQDAMTGQVVTVEQGKVRLTPSANSGGLVLLEPKQTAKAEPKQPFTYRNANIYFVMVDRFYNADPSNDGSYGRHKDGQEEIGTFHGGDLKGVIAKLDHIQSLGTDAIWLSPIVEQVHGFVGGGEKGSFPFYAYHGYWTRDFTKIDANFGKDEDLQTLVREAHRRGIKILMDAVINHAGYATLADLQQDAVQVVNAPMLPERWNDWKPSADENWHSFHQAIDYQSKNWQQWWGPDWVRAGLPGYPAPGSSDITMNLAGLPDFRTESTQAVTPPQWLLNNPGTRVVSKPNYTVADYLIEWQSDWVRRFGIDGFRIDTVKHVEGEVWQRLKQRATESLAAWRKDNNQSGEPFWMMGEVWGHAAYRSPYFDDGFDALINFDIQKRMDNGAACLSQMAMVYRDYAQTLAKYPDFNPVSYMSSHDTELFFGRFKSLDMQRNAANALLLTPGAIQVYYGDEVAREAGPYADDFHQGTRSDMPWEWNAERQALLKHWQTLGQFRQRHPAIGAGEHREIAQSNAYVFTRTLGEDKVVVAFVGR
;
A
#
# COMPACT_ATOMS: atom_id res chain seq x y z
N MET A 1 18.18 -18.73 2.48
CA MET A 1 18.07 -17.38 1.93
C MET A 1 17.03 -17.41 0.83
N LYS A 2 15.87 -16.82 1.04
CA LYS A 2 14.82 -16.82 0.03
C LYS A 2 15.22 -15.79 -1.02
N LEU A 3 15.49 -16.22 -2.26
CA LEU A 3 15.41 -15.28 -3.38
C LEU A 3 14.03 -14.65 -3.30
N ASN A 4 13.99 -13.33 -3.17
CA ASN A 4 12.71 -12.66 -3.22
C ASN A 4 12.02 -13.05 -4.52
N ALA A 5 10.86 -13.64 -4.41
CA ALA A 5 10.03 -14.06 -5.54
C ALA A 5 9.76 -12.93 -6.56
N LEU A 6 10.08 -11.69 -6.20
CA LEU A 6 9.89 -10.51 -7.02
C LEU A 6 10.85 -10.40 -8.21
N THR A 7 12.11 -10.79 -8.09
CA THR A 7 13.04 -10.67 -9.21
C THR A 7 12.76 -11.71 -10.30
N LEU A 8 12.09 -12.82 -9.94
CA LEU A 8 11.75 -13.85 -10.92
C LEU A 8 10.33 -13.72 -11.53
N SER A 9 9.40 -13.01 -10.89
CA SER A 9 8.02 -12.86 -11.41
C SER A 9 7.90 -11.92 -12.62
N LEU A 10 8.95 -11.20 -12.93
CA LEU A 10 8.98 -10.14 -13.94
C LEU A 10 9.11 -10.64 -15.40
N LEU A 11 9.27 -11.93 -15.64
CA LEU A 11 9.64 -12.43 -16.98
C LEU A 11 8.65 -13.45 -17.59
N SER A 12 7.40 -13.48 -17.16
CA SER A 12 6.42 -14.47 -17.64
C SER A 12 5.46 -13.96 -18.69
N ALA A 13 5.87 -13.16 -19.65
CA ALA A 13 4.99 -12.85 -20.76
C ALA A 13 5.75 -12.45 -22.02
N LEU A 14 6.01 -13.41 -22.86
CA LEU A 14 6.04 -13.21 -24.32
C LEU A 14 5.72 -14.56 -24.95
N ALA A 15 4.44 -14.82 -25.21
CA ALA A 15 4.01 -15.79 -26.18
C ALA A 15 3.46 -15.01 -27.37
N LEU A 16 4.21 -14.95 -28.43
CA LEU A 16 3.71 -14.60 -29.77
C LEU A 16 3.45 -15.88 -30.56
N PRO A 17 2.51 -15.88 -31.54
CA PRO A 17 2.04 -17.08 -32.19
C PRO A 17 3.10 -17.73 -33.07
N ALA A 18 3.08 -19.05 -33.09
CA ALA A 18 3.98 -19.92 -33.82
C ALA A 18 4.01 -19.63 -35.33
N LEU A 19 5.19 -19.35 -35.82
CA LEU A 19 5.61 -19.66 -37.17
C LEU A 19 6.77 -20.66 -37.09
N ALA A 20 6.74 -21.64 -38.00
CA ALA A 20 7.43 -22.90 -38.00
C ALA A 20 8.94 -22.87 -37.76
N SER A 21 9.41 -23.77 -36.90
CA SER A 21 10.68 -24.50 -36.89
C SER A 21 11.98 -23.72 -37.14
N ALA A 22 12.47 -23.07 -36.09
CA ALA A 22 13.87 -23.05 -35.78
C ALA A 22 14.03 -23.60 -34.35
N SER A 23 14.96 -24.51 -34.12
CA SER A 23 15.24 -25.05 -32.80
C SER A 23 15.65 -23.89 -31.88
N THR A 24 14.77 -23.49 -30.98
CA THR A 24 15.02 -22.40 -30.02
C THR A 24 15.95 -22.93 -28.94
N ALA A 25 17.11 -22.30 -28.79
CA ALA A 25 17.96 -22.51 -27.65
C ALA A 25 17.31 -21.89 -26.40
N ASN A 26 17.43 -22.55 -25.26
CA ASN A 26 16.97 -22.05 -23.99
C ASN A 26 18.13 -21.85 -23.02
N LEU A 27 18.16 -20.72 -22.32
CA LEU A 27 19.03 -20.48 -21.19
C LEU A 27 18.25 -20.77 -19.90
N THR A 28 18.66 -21.75 -19.14
CA THR A 28 18.15 -21.99 -17.79
C THR A 28 19.04 -21.30 -16.77
N VAL A 29 18.47 -20.45 -15.95
CA VAL A 29 19.13 -19.83 -14.80
C VAL A 29 18.59 -20.48 -13.54
N ALA A 30 19.44 -21.16 -12.79
CA ALA A 30 19.05 -21.88 -11.58
C ALA A 30 19.85 -21.42 -10.36
N THR A 31 19.21 -21.48 -9.21
CA THR A 31 19.81 -21.42 -7.88
C THR A 31 19.60 -22.77 -7.19
N THR A 32 20.09 -22.94 -6.00
CA THR A 32 19.88 -24.18 -5.22
C THR A 32 18.40 -24.48 -4.95
N THR A 33 17.51 -23.50 -5.11
CA THR A 33 16.08 -23.63 -4.75
C THR A 33 15.11 -23.31 -5.89
N ASN A 34 15.54 -22.64 -6.97
CA ASN A 34 14.69 -22.22 -8.08
C ASN A 34 15.44 -22.29 -9.41
N SER A 35 14.71 -22.60 -10.48
CA SER A 35 15.23 -22.52 -11.85
C SER A 35 14.24 -21.83 -12.79
N ARG A 36 14.75 -21.21 -13.85
CA ARG A 36 13.94 -20.54 -14.87
C ARG A 36 14.60 -20.61 -16.24
N ASP A 37 13.75 -20.82 -17.25
CA ASP A 37 14.15 -20.92 -18.64
C ASP A 37 13.83 -19.63 -19.40
N PHE A 38 14.79 -19.21 -20.22
CA PHE A 38 14.68 -18.06 -21.10
C PHE A 38 14.94 -18.51 -22.55
N PRO A 39 13.99 -18.34 -23.49
CA PRO A 39 14.22 -18.63 -24.89
C PRO A 39 15.25 -17.66 -25.47
N LEU A 40 16.27 -18.19 -26.13
CA LEU A 40 17.29 -17.42 -26.84
C LEU A 40 16.88 -17.28 -28.30
N GLN A 41 16.69 -16.03 -28.76
CA GLN A 41 16.41 -15.71 -30.16
C GLN A 41 17.65 -15.16 -30.83
N ALA A 42 17.85 -15.54 -32.11
CA ALA A 42 19.11 -15.31 -32.83
C ALA A 42 19.48 -13.82 -33.03
N ASP A 43 18.48 -12.93 -33.04
CA ASP A 43 18.66 -11.52 -33.38
C ASP A 43 18.25 -10.54 -32.25
N GLU A 44 17.92 -11.02 -31.07
CA GLU A 44 17.56 -10.18 -29.94
C GLU A 44 18.54 -10.38 -28.78
N PRO A 45 19.17 -9.31 -28.27
CA PRO A 45 19.99 -9.39 -27.07
C PRO A 45 19.10 -9.67 -25.85
N LEU A 46 19.33 -10.78 -25.19
CA LEU A 46 18.69 -11.09 -23.91
C LEU A 46 19.51 -10.49 -22.76
N VAL A 47 18.91 -9.58 -22.01
CA VAL A 47 19.53 -8.99 -20.81
C VAL A 47 18.82 -9.51 -19.57
N ILE A 48 19.52 -10.25 -18.73
CA ILE A 48 19.02 -10.79 -17.45
C ILE A 48 19.81 -10.11 -16.33
N PRO A 49 19.20 -9.26 -15.51
CA PRO A 49 19.85 -8.74 -14.32
C PRO A 49 19.98 -9.88 -13.29
N LEU A 50 21.19 -10.12 -12.83
CA LEU A 50 21.50 -11.09 -11.79
C LEU A 50 22.04 -10.36 -10.56
N THR A 51 21.48 -10.67 -9.41
CA THR A 51 21.98 -10.18 -8.12
C THR A 51 23.13 -11.04 -7.63
N LYS A 52 23.90 -10.55 -6.66
CA LYS A 52 24.98 -11.32 -6.03
C LYS A 52 24.46 -12.67 -5.53
N GLY A 53 25.10 -13.77 -5.96
CA GLY A 53 24.72 -15.13 -5.57
C GLY A 53 25.40 -16.21 -6.39
N ASP A 54 25.13 -17.44 -6.05
CA ASP A 54 25.59 -18.62 -6.78
C ASP A 54 24.50 -19.09 -7.76
N TYR A 55 24.84 -19.14 -9.05
CA TYR A 55 23.93 -19.51 -10.12
C TYR A 55 24.51 -20.63 -10.96
N THR A 56 23.66 -21.54 -11.41
CA THR A 56 23.95 -22.49 -12.48
C THR A 56 23.24 -22.03 -13.74
N LEU A 57 24.01 -21.79 -14.79
CA LEU A 57 23.50 -21.43 -16.10
C LEU A 57 23.59 -22.67 -17.00
N THR A 58 22.47 -23.03 -17.61
CA THR A 58 22.42 -24.17 -18.55
C THR A 58 21.82 -23.71 -19.88
N ILE A 59 22.52 -23.93 -20.96
CA ILE A 59 22.01 -23.67 -22.31
C ILE A 59 21.60 -25.01 -22.94
N SER A 60 20.34 -25.08 -23.39
CA SER A 60 19.80 -26.30 -24.02
C SER A 60 19.14 -25.97 -25.37
N GLY A 61 18.97 -26.97 -26.24
CA GLY A 61 18.13 -26.87 -27.44
C GLY A 61 18.82 -26.70 -28.77
N ILE A 62 20.16 -26.81 -28.86
CA ILE A 62 20.89 -26.80 -30.13
C ILE A 62 21.77 -28.03 -30.20
N GLY A 63 21.65 -28.83 -31.27
CA GLY A 63 22.39 -30.11 -31.40
C GLY A 63 23.85 -29.93 -31.80
N GLY A 64 24.74 -30.63 -31.10
CA GLY A 64 26.20 -30.73 -31.41
C GLY A 64 27.00 -31.21 -30.19
N ASP A 65 28.12 -31.89 -30.42
CA ASP A 65 29.00 -32.42 -29.37
C ASP A 65 29.94 -31.33 -28.86
N CYS A 66 29.77 -30.90 -27.61
CA CYS A 66 30.75 -30.09 -26.92
C CYS A 66 31.19 -30.75 -25.61
N PRO A 67 32.49 -30.73 -25.32
CA PRO A 67 32.99 -31.18 -24.03
C PRO A 67 32.56 -30.19 -22.93
N PRO A 68 32.31 -30.65 -21.70
CA PRO A 68 32.03 -29.77 -20.58
C PRO A 68 33.17 -28.77 -20.38
N ALA A 69 32.85 -27.49 -20.31
CA ALA A 69 33.85 -26.47 -20.02
C ALA A 69 34.37 -26.67 -18.59
N PRO A 70 35.67 -26.61 -18.34
CA PRO A 70 36.22 -26.59 -17.00
C PRO A 70 35.77 -25.35 -16.27
N GLU A 71 35.74 -25.37 -14.94
CA GLU A 71 35.52 -24.17 -14.12
C GLU A 71 36.37 -23.01 -14.65
N GLN A 72 35.70 -22.00 -15.23
CA GLN A 72 36.39 -20.83 -15.75
C GLN A 72 36.15 -19.64 -14.82
N GLU A 73 37.22 -19.01 -14.40
CA GLU A 73 37.14 -17.70 -13.75
C GLU A 73 36.58 -16.68 -14.76
N ILE A 74 35.39 -16.19 -14.52
CA ILE A 74 34.74 -15.23 -15.43
C ILE A 74 35.34 -13.85 -15.23
N LYS A 75 36.02 -13.37 -16.26
CA LYS A 75 36.51 -12.01 -16.35
C LYS A 75 35.47 -11.11 -17.03
N PHE A 76 35.12 -10.00 -16.35
CA PHE A 76 34.15 -9.04 -16.88
C PHE A 76 34.59 -8.41 -18.18
N ASN A 77 33.58 -8.09 -19.03
CA ASN A 77 33.76 -7.54 -20.35
C ASN A 77 34.64 -8.41 -21.29
N THR A 78 34.91 -9.65 -20.94
CA THR A 78 35.61 -10.57 -21.82
C THR A 78 34.59 -11.57 -22.36
N PRO A 79 34.38 -11.67 -23.66
CA PRO A 79 33.49 -12.65 -24.25
C PRO A 79 33.98 -14.05 -23.94
N ILE A 80 33.09 -14.91 -23.45
CA ILE A 80 33.34 -16.35 -23.36
C ILE A 80 32.99 -16.92 -24.74
N ALA A 81 34.00 -17.23 -25.54
CA ALA A 81 33.78 -17.89 -26.79
C ALA A 81 33.42 -19.36 -26.57
N LEU A 82 32.21 -19.75 -26.96
CA LEU A 82 31.83 -21.14 -27.02
C LEU A 82 32.39 -21.73 -28.35
N ASN A 83 33.52 -22.38 -28.30
CA ASN A 83 34.21 -22.92 -29.46
C ASN A 83 33.55 -24.18 -30.08
N CYS A 84 32.23 -24.30 -29.93
CA CYS A 84 31.49 -25.44 -30.44
C CYS A 84 30.12 -25.04 -30.96
N HIS A 85 29.61 -25.75 -31.92
CA HIS A 85 28.18 -25.73 -32.25
C HIS A 85 27.44 -26.30 -31.03
N VAL A 86 26.84 -25.40 -30.33
CA VAL A 86 26.25 -25.51 -29.01
C VAL A 86 25.73 -26.89 -28.60
N PRO A 87 26.17 -27.40 -27.46
CA PRO A 87 25.78 -28.71 -26.97
C PRO A 87 24.42 -28.72 -26.32
N THR A 88 23.92 -29.92 -26.11
CA THR A 88 22.66 -30.20 -25.45
C THR A 88 22.56 -29.72 -24.01
N GLN A 89 23.67 -29.53 -23.30
CA GLN A 89 23.70 -28.94 -21.94
C GLN A 89 25.13 -28.50 -21.60
N LEU A 90 25.29 -27.25 -21.21
CA LEU A 90 26.55 -26.73 -20.68
C LEU A 90 26.26 -26.10 -19.28
N PRO A 91 26.45 -26.84 -18.18
CA PRO A 91 26.30 -26.26 -16.86
C PRO A 91 27.52 -25.38 -16.53
N LEU A 92 27.30 -24.09 -16.37
CA LEU A 92 28.26 -23.15 -15.83
C LEU A 92 27.83 -22.76 -14.44
N SER A 93 28.62 -23.10 -13.42
CA SER A 93 28.40 -22.60 -12.05
C SER A 93 29.13 -21.29 -11.87
N ILE A 94 28.40 -20.23 -11.59
CA ILE A 94 28.95 -18.88 -11.50
C ILE A 94 28.56 -18.26 -10.16
N ARG A 95 29.56 -17.72 -9.47
CA ARG A 95 29.35 -16.91 -8.29
C ARG A 95 29.47 -15.43 -8.65
N PHE A 96 28.40 -14.67 -8.47
CA PHE A 96 28.39 -13.23 -8.64
C PHE A 96 28.68 -12.52 -7.33
N THR A 97 29.63 -11.58 -7.33
CA THR A 97 30.02 -10.78 -6.17
C THR A 97 29.47 -9.35 -6.22
N GLY A 98 28.62 -9.05 -7.18
CA GLY A 98 27.96 -7.75 -7.39
C GLY A 98 26.77 -7.89 -8.33
N ASP A 99 26.19 -6.77 -8.73
CA ASP A 99 25.09 -6.75 -9.68
C ASP A 99 25.64 -6.74 -11.11
N TYR A 100 25.17 -7.68 -11.92
CA TYR A 100 25.65 -7.87 -13.29
C TYR A 100 24.49 -8.06 -14.25
N ALA A 101 24.68 -7.63 -15.49
CA ALA A 101 23.82 -7.95 -16.61
C ALA A 101 24.50 -9.00 -17.50
N PHE A 102 23.71 -9.92 -17.99
CA PHE A 102 24.09 -10.93 -18.93
C PHE A 102 23.68 -10.53 -20.33
N GLN A 103 24.58 -10.62 -21.31
CA GLN A 103 24.31 -10.28 -22.69
C GLN A 103 24.73 -11.45 -23.61
N TRP A 104 23.79 -11.94 -24.41
CA TRP A 104 23.99 -12.98 -25.39
C TRP A 104 24.08 -12.39 -26.80
N GLN A 105 25.06 -12.82 -27.58
CA GLN A 105 25.18 -12.50 -28.99
C GLN A 105 25.32 -13.79 -29.81
N ALA A 106 24.26 -14.12 -30.55
CA ALA A 106 24.18 -15.37 -31.32
C ALA A 106 25.16 -15.42 -32.51
N GLN A 107 25.48 -14.29 -33.15
CA GLN A 107 26.32 -14.24 -34.33
C GLN A 107 27.76 -14.75 -34.11
N ASN A 108 28.24 -14.74 -32.87
CA ASN A 108 29.61 -15.11 -32.54
C ASN A 108 29.68 -16.27 -31.52
N ASN A 109 28.59 -16.91 -31.18
CA ASN A 109 28.51 -17.89 -30.09
C ASN A 109 29.21 -17.41 -28.81
N THR A 110 29.02 -16.14 -28.44
CA THR A 110 29.68 -15.54 -27.29
C THR A 110 28.71 -15.17 -26.18
N LEU A 111 29.06 -15.52 -24.97
CA LEU A 111 28.44 -15.07 -23.72
C LEU A 111 29.27 -13.94 -23.13
N THR A 112 28.71 -12.79 -22.96
CA THR A 112 29.40 -11.65 -22.35
C THR A 112 28.70 -11.26 -21.04
N PHE A 113 29.45 -11.23 -19.95
CA PHE A 113 28.99 -10.66 -18.68
C PHE A 113 29.45 -9.22 -18.61
N VAL A 114 28.51 -8.30 -18.51
CA VAL A 114 28.78 -6.86 -18.43
C VAL A 114 28.53 -6.37 -17.02
N ARG A 115 29.55 -5.77 -16.40
CA ARG A 115 29.35 -5.10 -15.11
C ARG A 115 28.44 -3.91 -15.31
N GLN A 116 27.35 -3.80 -14.57
CA GLN A 116 26.53 -2.60 -14.57
C GLN A 116 27.31 -1.47 -13.87
N THR A 117 28.06 -0.68 -14.61
CA THR A 117 28.81 0.48 -14.10
C THR A 117 28.03 1.79 -14.19
N THR A 118 26.89 1.78 -14.85
CA THR A 118 25.96 2.91 -14.95
C THR A 118 24.54 2.35 -14.86
N LYS A 119 23.64 3.09 -14.25
CA LYS A 119 22.20 2.84 -14.38
C LYS A 119 21.90 2.68 -15.87
N ALA A 120 21.86 1.45 -16.37
CA ALA A 120 21.29 1.19 -17.68
C ALA A 120 19.94 1.87 -17.68
N ALA A 121 19.60 2.60 -18.71
CA ALA A 121 18.26 3.13 -18.88
C ALA A 121 17.33 1.94 -18.66
N LYS A 122 16.61 1.93 -17.52
CA LYS A 122 15.73 0.82 -17.17
C LYS A 122 14.77 0.69 -18.32
N THR A 123 14.77 -0.46 -18.99
CA THR A 123 13.65 -0.82 -19.82
C THR A 123 12.47 -0.84 -18.84
N GLU A 124 11.59 0.17 -18.90
CA GLU A 124 10.43 0.24 -18.04
C GLU A 124 9.64 -1.04 -18.22
N PHE A 125 9.70 -1.90 -17.22
CA PHE A 125 8.95 -3.14 -17.28
C PHE A 125 7.47 -2.78 -17.15
N ARG A 126 6.69 -3.16 -18.16
CA ARG A 126 5.23 -3.02 -18.14
C ARG A 126 4.63 -4.41 -18.16
N ARG A 127 3.70 -4.68 -17.26
CA ARG A 127 2.88 -5.89 -17.41
C ARG A 127 2.05 -5.76 -18.68
N PRO A 128 1.92 -6.84 -19.45
CA PRO A 128 0.99 -6.84 -20.57
C PRO A 128 -0.43 -6.60 -20.03
N ILE A 129 -1.18 -5.77 -20.74
CA ILE A 129 -2.61 -5.59 -20.43
C ILE A 129 -3.28 -6.96 -20.54
N PRO A 130 -4.08 -7.38 -19.54
CA PRO A 130 -4.76 -8.68 -19.58
C PRO A 130 -5.53 -8.87 -20.87
N ASN A 131 -5.31 -10.00 -21.53
CA ASN A 131 -6.05 -10.37 -22.74
C ASN A 131 -7.44 -10.86 -22.36
N VAL A 132 -8.34 -9.91 -22.07
CA VAL A 132 -9.76 -10.18 -21.83
C VAL A 132 -10.55 -9.72 -23.02
N SER A 133 -11.58 -10.48 -23.38
CA SER A 133 -12.51 -10.04 -24.43
C SER A 133 -13.26 -8.81 -23.91
N CYS A 134 -13.06 -7.68 -24.53
CA CYS A 134 -13.75 -6.43 -24.22
C CYS A 134 -13.95 -5.62 -25.50
N GLU A 135 -15.21 -5.37 -25.84
CA GLU A 135 -15.52 -4.46 -26.94
C GLU A 135 -15.24 -3.03 -26.48
N VAL A 136 -14.35 -2.37 -27.17
CA VAL A 136 -14.03 -0.96 -26.88
C VAL A 136 -15.11 -0.07 -27.50
N TYR A 137 -15.67 0.85 -26.69
CA TYR A 137 -16.60 1.85 -27.19
C TYR A 137 -15.96 2.70 -28.28
N GLN A 138 -16.55 2.68 -29.47
CA GLN A 138 -16.04 3.38 -30.68
C GLN A 138 -16.66 4.77 -30.89
N GLY A 139 -17.48 5.23 -29.96
CA GLY A 139 -18.27 6.45 -30.09
C GLY A 139 -19.69 6.22 -30.62
N GLY A 140 -20.49 7.28 -30.58
CA GLY A 140 -21.87 7.29 -31.05
C GLY A 140 -22.92 7.13 -29.94
N GLU A 141 -24.18 7.28 -30.35
CA GLU A 141 -25.31 7.14 -29.45
C GLU A 141 -25.55 5.68 -29.07
N VAL A 142 -25.84 5.45 -27.79
CA VAL A 142 -26.23 4.14 -27.27
C VAL A 142 -27.64 4.18 -26.70
N THR A 143 -28.35 3.06 -26.80
CA THR A 143 -29.67 2.87 -26.19
C THR A 143 -29.57 1.88 -25.06
N LEU A 144 -30.02 2.27 -23.85
CA LEU A 144 -30.09 1.41 -22.67
C LEU A 144 -31.55 1.12 -22.33
N ASP A 145 -31.90 -0.16 -22.13
CA ASP A 145 -33.20 -0.58 -21.63
C ASP A 145 -33.23 -0.50 -20.11
N LEU A 146 -34.01 0.37 -19.56
CA LEU A 146 -34.17 0.63 -18.13
C LEU A 146 -35.61 0.39 -17.64
N ALA A 147 -36.47 -0.26 -18.46
CA ALA A 147 -37.89 -0.51 -18.15
C ALA A 147 -38.10 -1.19 -16.79
N SER A 148 -37.17 -2.08 -16.38
CA SER A 148 -37.23 -2.76 -15.08
C SER A 148 -36.84 -1.88 -13.89
N SER A 149 -36.38 -0.65 -14.15
CA SER A 149 -35.72 0.18 -13.13
C SER A 149 -36.37 1.56 -12.97
N PHE A 150 -36.83 2.17 -14.06
CA PHE A 150 -37.41 3.50 -14.05
C PHE A 150 -38.65 3.57 -14.91
N ALA A 151 -39.65 4.33 -14.46
CA ALA A 151 -40.88 4.59 -15.20
C ALA A 151 -40.63 5.57 -16.35
N ASP A 152 -41.48 5.46 -17.41
CA ASP A 152 -41.51 6.43 -18.48
C ASP A 152 -41.75 7.85 -17.94
N GLY A 153 -41.06 8.82 -18.54
CA GLY A 153 -41.10 10.24 -18.10
C GLY A 153 -40.06 10.57 -17.00
N THR A 154 -39.35 9.58 -16.44
CA THR A 154 -38.28 9.86 -15.48
C THR A 154 -37.10 10.57 -16.17
N GLU A 155 -36.69 11.75 -15.65
CA GLU A 155 -35.51 12.44 -16.12
C GLU A 155 -34.28 11.93 -15.33
N LEU A 156 -33.24 11.47 -16.06
CA LEU A 156 -31.98 11.02 -15.55
C LEU A 156 -30.86 11.93 -16.08
N GLN A 157 -29.80 12.12 -15.29
CA GLN A 157 -28.61 12.84 -15.71
C GLN A 157 -27.39 11.91 -15.67
N ASP A 158 -26.59 11.91 -16.74
CA ASP A 158 -25.30 11.24 -16.73
C ASP A 158 -24.26 12.13 -16.03
N ALA A 159 -23.72 11.65 -14.92
CA ALA A 159 -22.72 12.38 -14.13
C ALA A 159 -21.39 12.58 -14.87
N MET A 160 -21.09 11.75 -15.88
CA MET A 160 -19.86 11.85 -16.66
C MET A 160 -19.90 12.97 -17.71
N THR A 161 -21.06 13.24 -18.29
CA THR A 161 -21.24 14.21 -19.38
C THR A 161 -22.11 15.41 -19.02
N GLY A 162 -22.93 15.27 -17.97
CA GLY A 162 -23.99 16.22 -17.64
C GLY A 162 -25.22 16.11 -18.53
N GLN A 163 -25.25 15.19 -19.50
CA GLN A 163 -26.39 15.01 -20.40
C GLN A 163 -27.62 14.56 -19.61
N VAL A 164 -28.76 15.25 -19.86
CA VAL A 164 -30.06 14.86 -19.30
C VAL A 164 -30.82 14.05 -20.35
N VAL A 165 -31.37 12.92 -19.92
CA VAL A 165 -32.16 12.02 -20.76
C VAL A 165 -33.49 11.66 -20.07
N THR A 166 -34.53 11.44 -20.85
CA THR A 166 -35.83 11.02 -20.34
C THR A 166 -36.06 9.55 -20.70
N VAL A 167 -36.59 8.79 -19.76
CA VAL A 167 -37.00 7.40 -20.02
C VAL A 167 -38.25 7.41 -20.90
N GLU A 168 -38.15 6.86 -22.10
CA GLU A 168 -39.23 6.75 -23.07
C GLU A 168 -39.39 5.29 -23.54
N GLN A 169 -40.57 4.72 -23.38
CA GLN A 169 -40.85 3.31 -23.66
C GLN A 169 -39.82 2.36 -22.95
N GLY A 170 -39.47 2.69 -21.70
CA GLY A 170 -38.52 1.97 -20.89
C GLY A 170 -37.03 2.15 -21.29
N LYS A 171 -36.73 3.06 -22.22
CA LYS A 171 -35.37 3.21 -22.77
C LYS A 171 -34.87 4.64 -22.61
N VAL A 172 -33.55 4.77 -22.56
CA VAL A 172 -32.84 6.06 -22.68
C VAL A 172 -31.83 5.99 -23.81
N ARG A 173 -31.59 7.15 -24.45
CA ARG A 173 -30.57 7.31 -25.49
C ARG A 173 -29.59 8.39 -25.07
N LEU A 174 -28.31 8.11 -25.17
CA LEU A 174 -27.24 9.06 -24.81
C LEU A 174 -25.95 8.71 -25.52
N THR A 175 -25.05 9.68 -25.54
CA THR A 175 -23.69 9.49 -26.05
C THR A 175 -22.70 9.50 -24.88
N PRO A 176 -22.10 8.33 -24.51
CA PRO A 176 -21.09 8.26 -23.48
C PRO A 176 -19.89 9.15 -23.79
N SER A 177 -19.22 9.65 -22.77
CA SER A 177 -17.98 10.42 -22.94
C SER A 177 -16.88 9.53 -23.52
N ALA A 178 -16.21 10.00 -24.55
CA ALA A 178 -15.02 9.32 -25.09
C ALA A 178 -13.90 9.19 -24.04
N ASN A 179 -13.81 10.16 -23.12
CA ASN A 179 -12.80 10.19 -22.07
C ASN A 179 -13.16 9.30 -20.86
N SER A 180 -14.36 8.75 -20.79
CA SER A 180 -14.79 7.84 -19.70
C SER A 180 -14.49 6.37 -20.00
N GLY A 181 -14.00 6.05 -21.19
CA GLY A 181 -13.85 4.67 -21.64
C GLY A 181 -15.16 3.94 -21.87
N GLY A 182 -16.25 4.66 -22.16
CA GLY A 182 -17.60 4.10 -22.33
C GLY A 182 -18.43 3.98 -21.05
N LEU A 183 -17.95 4.55 -19.93
CA LEU A 183 -18.70 4.57 -18.67
C LEU A 183 -19.80 5.63 -18.70
N VAL A 184 -20.98 5.27 -18.23
CA VAL A 184 -22.17 6.09 -18.03
C VAL A 184 -22.63 5.92 -16.58
N LEU A 185 -22.92 7.03 -15.91
CA LEU A 185 -23.39 7.07 -14.52
C LEU A 185 -24.71 7.85 -14.46
N LEU A 186 -25.85 7.15 -14.48
CA LEU A 186 -27.15 7.81 -14.44
C LEU A 186 -27.66 7.95 -13.00
N GLU A 187 -27.98 9.17 -12.65
CA GLU A 187 -28.66 9.55 -11.41
C GLU A 187 -29.97 10.27 -11.73
N PRO A 188 -31.01 10.22 -10.87
CA PRO A 188 -32.18 11.05 -11.04
C PRO A 188 -31.78 12.52 -11.16
N LYS A 189 -32.32 13.21 -12.18
CA LYS A 189 -32.05 14.64 -12.34
C LYS A 189 -32.46 15.39 -11.08
N GLN A 190 -31.52 16.07 -10.45
CA GLN A 190 -31.81 16.88 -9.29
C GLN A 190 -32.72 18.05 -9.68
N THR A 191 -33.92 18.08 -9.11
CA THR A 191 -34.77 19.26 -9.18
C THR A 191 -34.22 20.33 -8.24
N ALA A 192 -34.42 21.62 -8.55
CA ALA A 192 -33.86 22.76 -7.79
C ALA A 192 -34.29 22.83 -6.31
N LYS A 193 -35.14 21.95 -5.81
CA LYS A 193 -35.38 21.72 -4.39
C LYS A 193 -34.28 20.80 -3.88
N ALA A 194 -33.46 21.32 -2.97
CA ALA A 194 -32.44 20.57 -2.28
C ALA A 194 -33.06 19.28 -1.70
N GLU A 195 -32.81 18.16 -2.35
CA GLU A 195 -33.11 16.85 -1.79
C GLU A 195 -32.31 16.68 -0.50
N PRO A 196 -32.86 16.02 0.54
CA PRO A 196 -32.09 15.74 1.75
C PRO A 196 -30.85 14.96 1.38
N LYS A 197 -29.68 15.45 1.83
CA LYS A 197 -28.41 14.75 1.66
C LYS A 197 -28.57 13.34 2.18
N GLN A 198 -28.28 12.32 1.34
CA GLN A 198 -28.33 10.94 1.77
C GLN A 198 -27.44 10.75 3.02
N PRO A 199 -27.89 9.98 4.02
CA PRO A 199 -27.10 9.77 5.22
C PRO A 199 -25.81 9.03 4.88
N PHE A 200 -24.73 9.46 5.50
CA PHE A 200 -23.43 8.78 5.39
C PHE A 200 -23.51 7.33 5.91
N THR A 201 -22.80 6.43 5.27
CA THR A 201 -22.53 5.08 5.77
C THR A 201 -21.10 4.68 5.46
N TYR A 202 -20.40 4.12 6.44
CA TYR A 202 -19.05 3.58 6.22
C TYR A 202 -18.99 2.45 5.17
N ARG A 203 -20.11 1.81 4.84
CA ARG A 203 -20.17 0.83 3.74
C ARG A 203 -20.03 1.46 2.36
N ASN A 204 -20.18 2.77 2.27
CA ASN A 204 -19.93 3.52 1.04
C ASN A 204 -18.67 4.40 1.15
N ALA A 205 -17.97 4.39 2.27
CA ALA A 205 -16.89 5.32 2.53
C ALA A 205 -15.81 5.27 1.45
N ASN A 206 -15.42 6.45 1.00
CA ASN A 206 -14.23 6.71 0.20
C ASN A 206 -13.13 7.22 1.14
N ILE A 207 -12.15 6.38 1.42
CA ILE A 207 -11.08 6.65 2.38
C ILE A 207 -9.83 7.05 1.61
N TYR A 208 -9.31 8.24 1.85
CA TYR A 208 -8.06 8.71 1.27
C TYR A 208 -6.90 8.45 2.23
N PHE A 209 -6.01 7.53 1.86
CA PHE A 209 -4.85 7.20 2.68
C PHE A 209 -3.68 8.13 2.38
N VAL A 210 -3.22 8.86 3.38
CA VAL A 210 -2.12 9.81 3.34
C VAL A 210 -0.93 9.24 4.12
N MET A 211 0.19 9.01 3.44
CA MET A 211 1.48 8.90 4.11
C MET A 211 2.01 10.32 4.37
N VAL A 212 1.93 10.76 5.61
CA VAL A 212 2.10 12.16 6.01
C VAL A 212 3.43 12.72 5.52
N ASP A 213 4.53 11.99 5.75
CA ASP A 213 5.88 12.40 5.35
C ASP A 213 6.05 12.65 3.84
N ARG A 214 5.27 11.94 3.02
CA ARG A 214 5.40 11.93 1.55
C ARG A 214 4.38 12.80 0.84
N PHE A 215 3.47 13.44 1.59
CA PHE A 215 2.32 14.10 0.99
C PHE A 215 2.59 15.54 0.62
N TYR A 216 2.90 16.40 1.59
CA TYR A 216 3.24 17.81 1.34
C TYR A 216 3.94 18.42 2.54
N ASN A 217 5.11 19.03 2.33
CA ASN A 217 5.83 19.80 3.34
C ASN A 217 5.31 21.26 3.35
N ALA A 218 4.53 21.63 4.35
CA ALA A 218 4.04 22.98 4.52
C ALA A 218 4.74 23.76 5.64
N ASP A 219 5.53 23.07 6.48
CA ASP A 219 6.30 23.68 7.56
C ASP A 219 7.77 23.22 7.55
N PRO A 220 8.61 23.76 6.65
CA PRO A 220 10.02 23.40 6.63
C PRO A 220 10.79 23.67 7.94
N SER A 221 10.20 24.38 8.89
CA SER A 221 10.83 24.68 10.18
C SER A 221 10.90 23.46 11.11
N ASN A 222 10.11 22.41 10.85
CA ASN A 222 10.13 21.17 11.60
C ASN A 222 11.05 20.10 10.98
N ASP A 223 11.58 20.35 9.78
CA ASP A 223 12.54 19.48 9.12
C ASP A 223 13.81 19.32 9.99
N GLY A 224 14.39 18.13 9.98
CA GLY A 224 15.59 17.84 10.76
C GLY A 224 15.35 17.68 12.26
N SER A 225 14.12 17.60 12.71
CA SER A 225 13.79 17.33 14.10
C SER A 225 14.50 16.06 14.59
N TYR A 226 14.89 16.07 15.86
CA TYR A 226 15.68 14.99 16.50
C TYR A 226 17.04 14.72 15.84
N GLY A 227 17.59 15.64 15.06
CA GLY A 227 18.86 15.49 14.35
C GLY A 227 18.78 14.54 13.15
N ARG A 228 17.60 14.30 12.59
CA ARG A 228 17.41 13.50 11.39
C ARG A 228 18.01 14.21 10.19
N HIS A 229 19.07 13.65 9.64
CA HIS A 229 19.79 14.24 8.52
C HIS A 229 18.99 14.10 7.22
N LYS A 230 19.11 15.12 6.36
CA LYS A 230 18.46 15.20 5.04
C LYS A 230 16.93 15.16 5.07
N ASP A 231 16.33 15.43 6.20
CA ASP A 231 14.91 15.68 6.31
C ASP A 231 14.53 16.92 5.47
N GLY A 232 13.38 16.85 4.80
CA GLY A 232 12.96 17.85 3.81
C GLY A 232 13.66 17.77 2.46
N GLN A 233 14.53 16.77 2.25
CA GLN A 233 15.22 16.50 0.99
C GLN A 233 14.78 15.14 0.44
N GLU A 234 14.71 15.02 -0.87
CA GLU A 234 14.33 13.74 -1.50
C GLU A 234 15.52 12.77 -1.51
N GLU A 235 15.69 12.02 -0.42
CA GLU A 235 16.75 11.01 -0.26
C GLU A 235 16.15 9.67 0.18
N ILE A 236 16.68 8.56 -0.34
CA ILE A 236 16.17 7.22 -0.02
C ILE A 236 16.24 6.93 1.49
N GLY A 237 15.14 6.44 2.06
CA GLY A 237 15.06 6.00 3.44
C GLY A 237 14.97 7.14 4.48
N THR A 238 14.99 8.40 4.06
CA THR A 238 14.92 9.56 4.97
C THR A 238 13.51 10.13 5.05
N PHE A 239 13.29 11.05 6.01
CA PHE A 239 12.11 11.90 6.01
C PHE A 239 12.18 12.89 4.84
N HIS A 240 11.06 13.18 4.20
CA HIS A 240 10.96 14.15 3.09
C HIS A 240 10.24 15.43 3.50
N GLY A 241 9.84 15.54 4.76
CA GLY A 241 9.32 16.76 5.36
C GLY A 241 7.81 16.94 5.29
N GLY A 242 7.06 16.01 4.73
CA GLY A 242 5.60 16.07 4.77
C GLY A 242 5.07 16.12 6.22
N ASP A 243 4.05 16.91 6.47
CA ASP A 243 3.57 17.22 7.80
C ASP A 243 2.04 17.42 7.88
N LEU A 244 1.49 17.56 9.08
CA LEU A 244 0.06 17.77 9.31
C LEU A 244 -0.44 19.07 8.70
N LYS A 245 0.38 20.13 8.69
CA LYS A 245 0.06 21.39 8.00
C LYS A 245 -0.04 21.18 6.50
N GLY A 246 0.76 20.29 5.94
CA GLY A 246 0.70 19.87 4.55
C GLY A 246 -0.63 19.19 4.22
N VAL A 247 -1.10 18.30 5.08
CA VAL A 247 -2.43 17.69 4.92
C VAL A 247 -3.52 18.75 4.97
N ILE A 248 -3.45 19.67 5.93
CA ILE A 248 -4.41 20.80 6.05
C ILE A 248 -4.41 21.64 4.77
N ALA A 249 -3.24 22.00 4.26
CA ALA A 249 -3.11 22.81 3.04
C ALA A 249 -3.71 22.15 1.79
N LYS A 250 -3.85 20.83 1.80
CA LYS A 250 -4.37 20.02 0.67
C LYS A 250 -5.77 19.45 0.90
N LEU A 251 -6.47 19.87 1.93
CA LEU A 251 -7.83 19.39 2.22
C LEU A 251 -8.82 19.64 1.09
N ASP A 252 -8.69 20.73 0.35
CA ASP A 252 -9.58 21.02 -0.78
C ASP A 252 -9.37 20.04 -1.92
N HIS A 253 -8.11 19.62 -2.19
CA HIS A 253 -7.81 18.54 -3.14
C HIS A 253 -8.46 17.24 -2.69
N ILE A 254 -8.25 16.85 -1.44
CA ILE A 254 -8.80 15.61 -0.87
C ILE A 254 -10.33 15.62 -0.92
N GLN A 255 -10.96 16.74 -0.53
CA GLN A 255 -12.42 16.90 -0.59
C GLN A 255 -12.96 16.76 -2.02
N SER A 256 -12.23 17.30 -3.01
CA SER A 256 -12.65 17.27 -4.42
C SER A 256 -12.78 15.85 -4.99
N LEU A 257 -12.13 14.87 -4.37
CA LEU A 257 -12.19 13.44 -4.73
C LEU A 257 -13.42 12.72 -4.15
N GLY A 258 -14.34 13.43 -3.50
CA GLY A 258 -15.49 12.83 -2.81
C GLY A 258 -15.05 11.98 -1.60
N THR A 259 -14.00 12.41 -0.92
CA THR A 259 -13.46 11.73 0.24
C THR A 259 -14.38 11.87 1.45
N ASP A 260 -14.66 10.78 2.13
CA ASP A 260 -15.47 10.72 3.35
C ASP A 260 -14.61 10.63 4.61
N ALA A 261 -13.42 10.04 4.49
CA ALA A 261 -12.47 9.90 5.60
C ALA A 261 -11.02 9.98 5.10
N ILE A 262 -10.15 10.55 5.92
CA ILE A 262 -8.70 10.54 5.71
C ILE A 262 -8.10 9.53 6.68
N TRP A 263 -7.35 8.56 6.15
CA TRP A 263 -6.47 7.72 6.95
C TRP A 263 -5.06 8.32 6.93
N LEU A 264 -4.57 8.72 8.10
CA LEU A 264 -3.20 9.19 8.30
C LEU A 264 -2.30 8.02 8.65
N SER A 265 -1.13 7.89 8.00
CA SER A 265 -0.06 7.02 8.52
C SER A 265 0.24 7.40 9.98
N PRO A 266 0.86 6.49 10.80
CA PRO A 266 1.08 6.80 12.20
C PRO A 266 1.88 8.09 12.40
N ILE A 267 1.35 9.00 13.23
CA ILE A 267 1.94 10.33 13.46
C ILE A 267 2.63 10.47 14.83
N VAL A 268 2.58 9.43 15.63
CA VAL A 268 3.21 9.42 16.95
C VAL A 268 4.73 9.42 16.83
N GLU A 269 5.41 9.81 17.91
CA GLU A 269 6.88 9.92 17.91
C GLU A 269 7.55 8.61 17.52
N GLN A 270 8.39 8.68 16.52
CA GLN A 270 9.14 7.56 15.95
C GLN A 270 10.56 7.53 16.52
N VAL A 271 11.24 6.40 16.40
CA VAL A 271 12.65 6.31 16.75
C VAL A 271 13.44 7.43 16.04
N HIS A 272 14.39 8.03 16.75
CA HIS A 272 15.09 9.22 16.27
C HIS A 272 16.20 8.87 15.28
N GLY A 273 16.88 7.77 15.52
CA GLY A 273 17.97 7.30 14.67
C GLY A 273 17.49 6.48 13.47
N PHE A 274 18.41 5.76 12.89
CA PHE A 274 18.21 4.93 11.70
C PHE A 274 18.73 3.51 11.91
N VAL A 275 18.28 2.60 11.06
CA VAL A 275 18.82 1.25 10.87
C VAL A 275 19.21 1.07 9.40
N GLY A 276 19.76 -0.08 9.03
CA GLY A 276 20.05 -0.38 7.62
C GLY A 276 18.79 -0.68 6.84
N GLY A 277 18.62 -0.02 5.68
CA GLY A 277 17.54 -0.26 4.75
C GLY A 277 17.96 -1.04 3.51
N GLY A 278 16.99 -1.54 2.75
CA GLY A 278 17.22 -2.34 1.57
C GLY A 278 17.88 -3.68 1.84
N GLU A 279 18.49 -4.27 0.80
CA GLU A 279 19.31 -5.44 1.00
C GLU A 279 20.62 -5.05 1.70
N LYS A 280 20.93 -5.72 2.82
CA LYS A 280 22.22 -5.62 3.52
C LYS A 280 22.62 -4.19 3.97
N GLY A 281 21.67 -3.39 4.38
CA GLY A 281 21.92 -2.05 4.86
C GLY A 281 22.47 -1.11 3.78
N SER A 282 21.86 -1.05 2.62
CA SER A 282 22.33 -0.24 1.49
C SER A 282 22.21 1.27 1.74
N PHE A 283 21.28 1.69 2.59
CA PHE A 283 21.01 3.09 2.92
C PHE A 283 20.54 3.24 4.37
N PRO A 284 20.65 4.43 4.98
CA PRO A 284 20.06 4.69 6.28
C PRO A 284 18.56 4.71 6.17
N PHE A 285 17.88 3.91 7.01
CA PHE A 285 16.43 3.83 7.00
C PHE A 285 15.87 4.41 8.30
N TYR A 286 15.28 5.58 8.17
CA TYR A 286 14.55 6.28 9.22
C TYR A 286 13.07 5.87 9.22
N ALA A 287 12.40 6.14 10.32
CA ALA A 287 11.00 5.75 10.55
C ALA A 287 9.97 6.72 9.94
N TYR A 288 10.23 7.30 8.79
CA TYR A 288 9.34 8.28 8.13
C TYR A 288 7.93 7.74 7.87
N HIS A 289 7.80 6.43 7.74
CA HIS A 289 6.54 5.74 7.49
C HIS A 289 5.62 5.66 8.72
N GLY A 290 6.15 5.87 9.93
CA GLY A 290 5.36 5.92 11.16
C GLY A 290 5.19 4.60 11.91
N TYR A 291 5.77 3.48 11.43
CA TYR A 291 5.55 2.15 12.03
C TYR A 291 6.63 1.72 13.01
N TRP A 292 7.55 2.60 13.41
CA TRP A 292 8.60 2.32 14.40
C TRP A 292 8.48 3.27 15.58
N THR A 293 7.40 3.10 16.33
CA THR A 293 7.03 4.00 17.42
C THR A 293 8.03 3.96 18.56
N ARG A 294 8.41 5.13 19.04
CA ARG A 294 9.17 5.38 20.27
C ARG A 294 8.23 5.76 21.43
N ASP A 295 7.41 6.79 21.25
CA ASP A 295 6.45 7.24 22.25
C ASP A 295 5.05 7.34 21.61
N PHE A 296 4.12 6.55 22.12
CA PHE A 296 2.75 6.45 21.63
C PHE A 296 1.87 7.64 22.01
N THR A 297 2.36 8.56 22.84
CA THR A 297 1.52 9.58 23.50
C THR A 297 1.75 10.99 23.00
N LYS A 298 2.72 11.22 22.14
CA LYS A 298 3.03 12.54 21.55
C LYS A 298 3.24 12.45 20.05
N ILE A 299 2.99 13.54 19.35
CA ILE A 299 3.21 13.65 17.90
C ILE A 299 4.72 13.74 17.64
N ASP A 300 5.18 13.07 16.58
CA ASP A 300 6.55 13.25 16.06
C ASP A 300 6.75 14.69 15.59
N ALA A 301 7.82 15.31 16.04
CA ALA A 301 8.05 16.73 15.73
C ALA A 301 8.20 17.02 14.23
N ASN A 302 8.63 16.03 13.42
CA ASN A 302 8.65 16.15 11.96
C ASN A 302 7.25 16.22 11.34
N PHE A 303 6.24 15.67 12.02
CA PHE A 303 4.85 15.71 11.54
C PHE A 303 4.07 16.90 12.08
N GLY A 304 4.55 17.55 13.15
CA GLY A 304 3.88 18.70 13.72
C GLY A 304 3.68 18.60 15.23
N LYS A 305 2.59 19.18 15.70
CA LYS A 305 2.26 19.27 17.13
C LYS A 305 0.74 19.15 17.36
N ASP A 306 0.33 19.07 18.61
CA ASP A 306 -1.06 18.89 19.03
C ASP A 306 -2.02 19.90 18.38
N GLU A 307 -1.62 21.19 18.28
CA GLU A 307 -2.42 22.23 17.66
C GLU A 307 -2.64 21.99 16.15
N ASP A 308 -1.67 21.40 15.46
CA ASP A 308 -1.80 21.07 14.04
C ASP A 308 -2.81 19.92 13.85
N LEU A 309 -2.77 18.89 14.70
CA LEU A 309 -3.75 17.81 14.67
C LEU A 309 -5.16 18.33 15.02
N GLN A 310 -5.27 19.17 16.03
CA GLN A 310 -6.55 19.79 16.40
C GLN A 310 -7.13 20.60 15.24
N THR A 311 -6.28 21.34 14.54
CA THR A 311 -6.69 22.13 13.36
C THR A 311 -7.11 21.21 12.21
N LEU A 312 -6.34 20.15 11.93
CA LEU A 312 -6.69 19.19 10.90
C LEU A 312 -8.05 18.54 11.15
N VAL A 313 -8.28 18.05 12.37
CA VAL A 313 -9.57 17.41 12.73
C VAL A 313 -10.72 18.41 12.57
N ARG A 314 -10.58 19.63 13.07
CA ARG A 314 -11.61 20.68 12.94
C ARG A 314 -11.91 21.00 11.49
N GLU A 315 -10.89 21.22 10.66
CA GLU A 315 -11.04 21.60 9.25
C GLU A 315 -11.57 20.45 8.40
N ALA A 316 -11.21 19.20 8.72
CA ALA A 316 -11.77 18.00 8.10
C ALA A 316 -13.26 17.85 8.46
N HIS A 317 -13.60 17.91 9.74
CA HIS A 317 -14.99 17.81 10.20
C HIS A 317 -15.88 18.89 9.59
N ARG A 318 -15.38 20.14 9.47
CA ARG A 318 -16.11 21.22 8.81
C ARG A 318 -16.46 20.90 7.34
N ARG A 319 -15.66 20.07 6.68
CA ARG A 319 -15.89 19.56 5.33
C ARG A 319 -16.70 18.27 5.27
N GLY A 320 -17.10 17.74 6.44
CA GLY A 320 -17.77 16.44 6.54
C GLY A 320 -16.83 15.24 6.39
N ILE A 321 -15.52 15.45 6.49
CA ILE A 321 -14.48 14.41 6.35
C ILE A 321 -14.08 13.94 7.75
N LYS A 322 -14.05 12.63 7.94
CA LYS A 322 -13.63 11.98 9.18
C LYS A 322 -12.12 11.76 9.19
N ILE A 323 -11.53 11.68 10.37
CA ILE A 323 -10.11 11.37 10.55
C ILE A 323 -9.97 9.99 11.15
N LEU A 324 -9.24 9.12 10.45
CA LEU A 324 -8.82 7.81 10.89
C LEU A 324 -7.32 7.84 11.18
N MET A 325 -6.92 7.50 12.39
CA MET A 325 -5.53 7.43 12.79
C MET A 325 -5.03 5.99 12.69
N ASP A 326 -3.83 5.80 12.19
CA ASP A 326 -3.20 4.48 12.20
C ASP A 326 -2.70 4.15 13.61
N ALA A 327 -3.10 3.01 14.14
CA ALA A 327 -2.77 2.56 15.48
C ALA A 327 -1.94 1.26 15.43
N VAL A 328 -0.72 1.34 15.94
CA VAL A 328 0.25 0.24 15.99
C VAL A 328 0.48 -0.12 17.44
N ILE A 329 -0.02 -1.29 17.89
CA ILE A 329 0.16 -1.74 19.28
C ILE A 329 0.83 -3.11 19.40
N ASN A 330 1.12 -3.77 18.29
CA ASN A 330 1.82 -5.05 18.31
C ASN A 330 3.29 -4.91 18.70
N HIS A 331 3.94 -3.83 18.29
CA HIS A 331 5.40 -3.67 18.43
C HIS A 331 5.80 -2.21 18.66
N ALA A 332 7.01 -2.03 19.15
CA ALA A 332 7.72 -0.75 19.18
C ALA A 332 8.70 -0.64 18.01
N GLY A 333 9.34 0.52 17.86
CA GLY A 333 10.44 0.73 16.90
C GLY A 333 11.73 0.00 17.29
N TYR A 334 12.66 -0.08 16.36
CA TYR A 334 13.99 -0.65 16.59
C TYR A 334 14.79 0.14 17.62
N ALA A 335 15.71 -0.53 18.30
CA ALA A 335 16.75 0.12 19.09
C ALA A 335 17.78 0.74 18.15
N THR A 336 17.75 2.06 17.98
CA THR A 336 18.80 2.76 17.23
C THR A 336 19.91 3.23 18.17
N LEU A 337 21.12 3.42 17.66
CA LEU A 337 22.24 3.89 18.47
C LEU A 337 21.95 5.28 19.07
N ALA A 338 21.32 6.15 18.29
CA ALA A 338 20.95 7.50 18.73
C ALA A 338 19.97 7.46 19.91
N ASP A 339 18.92 6.62 19.82
CA ASP A 339 17.92 6.49 20.87
C ASP A 339 18.52 5.91 22.15
N LEU A 340 19.32 4.83 22.05
CA LEU A 340 19.97 4.21 23.19
C LEU A 340 20.90 5.17 23.93
N GLN A 341 21.65 6.01 23.20
CA GLN A 341 22.50 7.01 23.82
C GLN A 341 21.70 8.15 24.44
N GLN A 342 20.71 8.67 23.73
CA GLN A 342 19.84 9.73 24.24
C GLN A 342 19.13 9.31 25.53
N ASP A 343 18.67 8.06 25.57
CA ASP A 343 17.95 7.49 26.71
C ASP A 343 18.85 7.06 27.85
N ALA A 344 20.16 7.28 27.72
CA ALA A 344 21.18 6.87 28.69
C ALA A 344 21.18 5.36 29.00
N VAL A 345 20.72 4.54 28.04
CA VAL A 345 20.85 3.09 28.10
C VAL A 345 22.28 2.72 27.74
N GLN A 346 23.08 2.44 28.78
CA GLN A 346 24.55 2.27 28.64
C GLN A 346 24.89 0.89 28.05
N VAL A 347 24.64 0.71 26.79
CA VAL A 347 24.87 -0.55 26.04
C VAL A 347 25.61 -0.31 24.72
N VAL A 348 25.85 0.94 24.34
CA VAL A 348 26.53 1.27 23.08
C VAL A 348 28.03 1.26 23.30
N ASN A 349 28.73 0.37 22.60
CA ASN A 349 30.17 0.19 22.66
C ASN A 349 30.96 1.05 21.66
N ALA A 350 30.26 1.78 20.80
CA ALA A 350 30.90 2.63 19.80
C ALA A 350 31.61 3.83 20.47
N PRO A 351 32.82 4.16 20.04
CA PRO A 351 33.55 5.32 20.59
C PRO A 351 32.89 6.65 20.25
N MET A 352 32.14 6.71 19.14
CA MET A 352 31.28 7.82 18.71
C MET A 352 30.07 7.27 17.96
N LEU A 353 28.93 7.92 18.14
CA LEU A 353 27.78 7.61 17.31
C LEU A 353 27.98 8.19 15.91
N PRO A 354 27.56 7.45 14.87
CA PRO A 354 27.59 8.00 13.53
C PRO A 354 26.57 9.14 13.40
N GLU A 355 27.04 10.32 13.01
CA GLU A 355 26.17 11.44 12.64
C GLU A 355 25.58 11.24 11.24
N ARG A 356 26.29 10.50 10.40
CA ARG A 356 25.92 10.22 9.01
C ARG A 356 26.13 8.75 8.69
N TRP A 357 25.43 8.28 7.70
CA TRP A 357 25.53 6.90 7.21
C TRP A 357 26.95 6.50 6.82
N ASN A 358 27.71 7.44 6.20
CA ASN A 358 29.08 7.19 5.75
C ASN A 358 30.10 7.10 6.91
N ASP A 359 29.76 7.65 8.07
CA ASP A 359 30.66 7.65 9.24
C ASP A 359 30.70 6.26 9.88
N TRP A 360 29.58 5.55 9.84
CA TRP A 360 29.49 4.16 10.23
C TRP A 360 28.40 3.44 9.40
N LYS A 361 28.84 2.66 8.47
CA LYS A 361 27.98 1.81 7.68
C LYS A 361 27.93 0.42 8.28
N PRO A 362 26.76 -0.22 8.44
CA PRO A 362 26.67 -1.60 8.89
C PRO A 362 27.40 -2.56 7.94
N SER A 363 27.71 -3.74 8.42
CA SER A 363 28.31 -4.76 7.57
C SER A 363 27.32 -5.20 6.47
N ALA A 364 27.87 -5.78 5.40
CA ALA A 364 27.06 -6.19 4.24
C ALA A 364 26.00 -7.25 4.57
N ASP A 365 26.05 -7.89 5.73
CA ASP A 365 25.13 -8.94 6.16
C ASP A 365 24.06 -8.45 7.14
N GLU A 366 24.12 -7.18 7.53
CA GLU A 366 23.19 -6.56 8.49
C GLU A 366 22.26 -5.57 7.80
N ASN A 367 21.01 -5.57 8.22
CA ASN A 367 19.99 -4.60 7.83
C ASN A 367 19.30 -4.02 9.07
N TRP A 368 18.11 -4.42 9.44
CA TRP A 368 17.38 -3.89 10.60
C TRP A 368 18.11 -4.05 11.94
N HIS A 369 18.97 -5.04 12.05
CA HIS A 369 19.86 -5.24 13.18
C HIS A 369 21.28 -4.74 12.90
N SER A 370 21.40 -3.67 12.18
CA SER A 370 22.62 -3.18 11.55
C SER A 370 23.74 -2.85 12.53
N PHE A 371 23.40 -2.61 13.79
CA PHE A 371 24.37 -2.17 14.79
C PHE A 371 24.63 -3.20 15.90
N HIS A 372 24.36 -4.48 15.64
CA HIS A 372 24.58 -5.56 16.61
C HIS A 372 25.98 -5.55 17.24
N GLN A 373 27.00 -5.25 16.47
CA GLN A 373 28.38 -5.20 16.98
C GLN A 373 28.63 -3.99 17.88
N ALA A 374 27.81 -2.94 17.75
CA ALA A 374 27.91 -1.74 18.54
C ALA A 374 27.09 -1.78 19.82
N ILE A 375 26.21 -2.76 20.00
CA ILE A 375 25.30 -2.88 21.14
C ILE A 375 25.69 -4.10 21.97
N ASP A 376 25.95 -3.87 23.26
CA ASP A 376 26.19 -4.95 24.24
C ASP A 376 24.86 -5.50 24.77
N TYR A 377 24.31 -6.47 24.08
CA TYR A 377 23.08 -7.16 24.44
C TYR A 377 23.22 -8.06 25.69
N GLN A 378 24.44 -8.32 26.17
CA GLN A 378 24.71 -9.08 27.40
C GLN A 378 24.70 -8.18 28.62
N SER A 379 24.77 -6.88 28.45
CA SER A 379 24.67 -5.92 29.53
C SER A 379 23.32 -5.99 30.23
N LYS A 380 23.34 -5.94 31.57
CA LYS A 380 22.11 -5.79 32.37
C LYS A 380 21.35 -4.52 32.02
N ASN A 381 22.03 -3.50 31.48
CA ASN A 381 21.41 -2.26 31.04
C ASN A 381 20.55 -2.42 29.81
N TRP A 382 20.78 -3.46 28.99
CA TRP A 382 19.95 -3.71 27.79
C TRP A 382 18.45 -3.83 28.11
N GLN A 383 18.13 -4.47 29.26
CA GLN A 383 16.75 -4.62 29.71
C GLN A 383 16.11 -3.31 30.22
N GLN A 384 16.89 -2.22 30.35
CA GLN A 384 16.35 -0.90 30.72
C GLN A 384 15.69 -0.19 29.53
N TRP A 385 15.93 -0.65 28.29
CA TRP A 385 15.23 -0.13 27.12
C TRP A 385 13.80 -0.66 27.13
N TRP A 386 13.48 -1.74 26.44
CA TRP A 386 12.22 -2.45 26.62
C TRP A 386 12.52 -3.76 27.38
N GLY A 387 12.12 -3.85 28.62
CA GLY A 387 12.38 -5.02 29.46
C GLY A 387 11.57 -6.26 29.04
N PRO A 388 11.95 -7.45 29.53
CA PRO A 388 11.27 -8.71 29.22
C PRO A 388 9.82 -8.76 29.71
N ASP A 389 9.41 -7.85 30.60
CA ASP A 389 8.01 -7.71 31.02
C ASP A 389 7.15 -7.03 29.94
N TRP A 390 7.77 -6.24 29.07
CA TRP A 390 7.11 -5.54 27.97
C TRP A 390 7.18 -6.30 26.65
N VAL A 391 8.32 -6.92 26.36
CA VAL A 391 8.61 -7.53 25.04
C VAL A 391 8.82 -9.03 25.21
N ARG A 392 8.11 -9.84 24.42
CA ARG A 392 8.23 -11.30 24.45
C ARG A 392 9.31 -11.83 23.50
N ALA A 393 9.50 -11.19 22.35
CA ALA A 393 10.41 -11.64 21.31
C ALA A 393 10.89 -10.49 20.41
N GLY A 394 11.82 -10.76 19.50
CA GLY A 394 12.29 -9.80 18.50
C GLY A 394 13.55 -9.06 18.92
N LEU A 395 14.09 -9.30 20.11
CA LEU A 395 15.31 -8.66 20.60
C LEU A 395 16.39 -9.71 20.89
N PRO A 396 17.67 -9.40 20.63
CA PRO A 396 18.77 -10.24 21.05
C PRO A 396 18.76 -10.43 22.57
N GLY A 397 19.00 -11.67 23.02
CA GLY A 397 18.94 -12.04 24.43
C GLY A 397 17.55 -12.28 24.99
N TYR A 398 16.51 -12.12 24.17
CA TYR A 398 15.12 -12.47 24.49
C TYR A 398 14.76 -13.86 23.92
N PRO A 399 13.65 -14.48 24.36
CA PRO A 399 13.20 -15.73 23.78
C PRO A 399 13.05 -15.64 22.25
N ALA A 400 13.33 -16.74 21.56
CA ALA A 400 13.09 -16.82 20.14
C ALA A 400 11.58 -16.68 19.85
N PRO A 401 11.20 -16.01 18.75
CA PRO A 401 9.80 -15.90 18.35
C PRO A 401 9.21 -17.29 18.04
N GLY A 402 7.92 -17.45 18.32
CA GLY A 402 7.18 -18.64 17.96
C GLY A 402 6.77 -18.65 16.48
N SER A 403 6.00 -19.66 16.10
CA SER A 403 5.55 -19.88 14.72
C SER A 403 4.08 -19.50 14.46
N SER A 404 3.32 -19.17 15.49
CA SER A 404 1.94 -18.72 15.33
C SER A 404 1.87 -17.21 15.03
N ASP A 405 0.76 -16.76 14.49
CA ASP A 405 0.53 -15.32 14.24
C ASP A 405 0.71 -14.47 15.50
N ILE A 406 0.31 -14.98 16.67
CA ILE A 406 0.44 -14.27 17.96
C ILE A 406 1.89 -14.26 18.47
N THR A 407 2.65 -15.32 18.26
CA THR A 407 3.96 -15.49 18.90
C THR A 407 5.13 -15.16 17.99
N MET A 408 4.89 -14.96 16.70
CA MET A 408 5.94 -14.53 15.77
C MET A 408 6.21 -13.03 15.95
N ASN A 409 7.45 -12.63 15.69
CA ASN A 409 7.79 -11.21 15.56
C ASN A 409 7.87 -10.79 14.09
N LEU A 410 7.62 -9.52 13.83
CA LEU A 410 7.69 -8.94 12.48
C LEU A 410 9.05 -8.28 12.26
N ALA A 411 9.81 -8.78 11.29
CA ALA A 411 11.07 -8.18 10.85
C ALA A 411 12.05 -7.82 12.00
N GLY A 412 12.03 -8.57 13.09
CA GLY A 412 12.87 -8.30 14.26
C GLY A 412 12.46 -7.08 15.09
N LEU A 413 11.26 -6.54 14.92
CA LEU A 413 10.71 -5.49 15.77
C LEU A 413 10.41 -6.00 17.18
N PRO A 414 10.55 -5.17 18.23
CA PRO A 414 10.21 -5.55 19.60
C PRO A 414 8.72 -5.86 19.72
N ASP A 415 8.40 -7.14 19.94
CA ASP A 415 7.05 -7.68 19.96
C ASP A 415 6.46 -7.60 21.38
N PHE A 416 5.44 -6.79 21.59
CA PHE A 416 4.86 -6.54 22.91
C PHE A 416 4.12 -7.75 23.48
N ARG A 417 4.19 -7.90 24.81
CA ARG A 417 3.48 -8.94 25.57
C ARG A 417 2.04 -8.54 25.86
N THR A 418 1.25 -8.35 24.81
CA THR A 418 -0.15 -7.93 24.93
C THR A 418 -1.04 -8.95 25.66
N GLU A 419 -0.63 -10.22 25.68
CA GLU A 419 -1.30 -11.32 26.38
C GLU A 419 -1.06 -11.31 27.90
N SER A 420 -0.05 -10.55 28.37
CA SER A 420 0.35 -10.60 29.77
C SER A 420 -0.68 -9.97 30.68
N THR A 421 -1.04 -10.70 31.75
CA THR A 421 -1.88 -10.19 32.84
C THR A 421 -1.08 -9.58 33.98
N GLN A 422 0.25 -9.55 33.87
CA GLN A 422 1.13 -8.96 34.88
C GLN A 422 1.16 -7.45 34.76
N ALA A 423 1.14 -6.77 35.91
CA ALA A 423 1.32 -5.33 35.94
C ALA A 423 2.77 -4.98 35.62
N VAL A 424 2.95 -3.94 34.81
CA VAL A 424 4.27 -3.45 34.39
C VAL A 424 4.42 -1.96 34.68
N THR A 425 5.66 -1.51 34.72
CA THR A 425 6.00 -0.08 34.78
C THR A 425 6.61 0.33 33.45
N PRO A 426 6.22 1.48 32.86
CA PRO A 426 6.86 1.97 31.65
C PRO A 426 8.38 2.18 31.89
N PRO A 427 9.23 1.96 30.86
CA PRO A 427 10.64 2.18 30.98
C PRO A 427 10.97 3.62 31.43
N GLN A 428 12.02 3.79 32.23
CA GLN A 428 12.36 5.10 32.80
C GLN A 428 12.67 6.14 31.71
N TRP A 429 13.30 5.73 30.62
CA TRP A 429 13.57 6.63 29.50
C TRP A 429 12.27 7.18 28.88
N LEU A 430 11.24 6.36 28.79
CA LEU A 430 9.93 6.76 28.26
C LEU A 430 9.19 7.71 29.23
N LEU A 431 9.24 7.42 30.53
CA LEU A 431 8.72 8.33 31.55
C LEU A 431 9.43 9.68 31.58
N ASN A 432 10.69 9.72 31.18
CA ASN A 432 11.51 10.93 31.12
C ASN A 432 11.53 11.59 29.73
N ASN A 433 10.89 11.01 28.73
CA ASN A 433 10.89 11.56 27.36
C ASN A 433 10.24 12.95 27.35
N PRO A 434 10.93 14.00 26.86
CA PRO A 434 10.39 15.34 26.87
C PRO A 434 9.04 15.44 26.15
N GLY A 435 8.03 15.95 26.83
CA GLY A 435 6.68 16.08 26.27
C GLY A 435 5.83 14.82 26.25
N THR A 436 6.34 13.72 26.80
CA THR A 436 5.56 12.49 26.96
C THR A 436 4.33 12.71 27.84
N ARG A 437 3.28 11.95 27.57
CA ARG A 437 2.08 11.85 28.43
C ARG A 437 2.03 10.51 29.16
N VAL A 438 3.10 9.72 29.08
CA VAL A 438 3.20 8.45 29.77
C VAL A 438 3.33 8.68 31.27
N VAL A 439 2.43 8.04 32.02
CA VAL A 439 2.41 8.08 33.50
C VAL A 439 2.35 6.64 34.00
N SER A 440 3.19 6.31 34.95
CA SER A 440 3.14 5.01 35.61
C SER A 440 1.82 4.86 36.40
N LYS A 441 1.13 3.75 36.17
CA LYS A 441 -0.13 3.43 36.84
C LYS A 441 -0.03 2.08 37.56
N PRO A 442 -0.53 1.98 38.80
CA PRO A 442 -0.54 0.71 39.49
C PRO A 442 -1.48 -0.28 38.81
N ASN A 443 -1.09 -1.53 38.77
CA ASN A 443 -1.89 -2.64 38.23
C ASN A 443 -2.16 -2.60 36.70
N TYR A 444 -1.49 -1.73 35.94
CA TYR A 444 -1.62 -1.72 34.48
C TYR A 444 -0.73 -2.78 33.84
N THR A 445 -1.35 -3.56 32.95
CA THR A 445 -0.65 -4.49 32.04
C THR A 445 -0.13 -3.75 30.80
N VAL A 446 0.67 -4.42 30.00
CA VAL A 446 1.12 -3.90 28.68
C VAL A 446 -0.09 -3.47 27.84
N ALA A 447 -1.09 -4.33 27.71
CA ALA A 447 -2.29 -4.01 26.94
C ALA A 447 -3.07 -2.80 27.51
N ASP A 448 -3.15 -2.65 28.85
CA ASP A 448 -3.81 -1.51 29.47
C ASP A 448 -3.16 -0.18 29.07
N TYR A 449 -1.84 -0.11 29.09
CA TYR A 449 -1.11 1.07 28.65
C TYR A 449 -1.35 1.37 27.17
N LEU A 450 -1.21 0.39 26.30
CA LEU A 450 -1.37 0.57 24.85
C LEU A 450 -2.79 1.02 24.50
N ILE A 451 -3.81 0.42 25.11
CA ILE A 451 -5.22 0.80 24.94
C ILE A 451 -5.46 2.24 25.42
N GLU A 452 -4.92 2.61 26.57
CA GLU A 452 -5.07 3.96 27.09
C GLU A 452 -4.36 4.98 26.21
N TRP A 453 -3.12 4.73 25.81
CA TRP A 453 -2.34 5.65 24.97
C TRP A 453 -3.02 5.88 23.62
N GLN A 454 -3.60 4.86 23.00
CA GLN A 454 -4.32 5.02 21.74
C GLN A 454 -5.66 5.76 21.95
N SER A 455 -6.41 5.40 23.00
CA SER A 455 -7.72 6.01 23.27
C SER A 455 -7.63 7.48 23.68
N ASP A 456 -6.49 7.91 24.23
CA ASP A 456 -6.24 9.30 24.61
C ASP A 456 -6.24 10.24 23.38
N TRP A 457 -5.78 9.78 22.22
CA TRP A 457 -5.88 10.52 20.96
C TRP A 457 -7.33 10.80 20.58
N VAL A 458 -8.18 9.82 20.73
CA VAL A 458 -9.63 9.96 20.49
C VAL A 458 -10.24 10.94 21.49
N ARG A 459 -9.89 10.80 22.77
CA ARG A 459 -10.43 11.61 23.87
C ARG A 459 -10.03 13.10 23.75
N ARG A 460 -8.83 13.36 23.27
CA ARG A 460 -8.32 14.74 23.15
C ARG A 460 -8.74 15.44 21.87
N PHE A 461 -8.76 14.72 20.75
CA PHE A 461 -8.88 15.34 19.42
C PHE A 461 -10.16 14.98 18.67
N GLY A 462 -10.94 14.02 19.14
CA GLY A 462 -12.15 13.57 18.44
C GLY A 462 -11.85 12.79 17.16
N ILE A 463 -10.80 11.99 17.19
CA ILE A 463 -10.48 11.04 16.11
C ILE A 463 -11.67 10.10 15.92
N ASP A 464 -12.16 9.96 14.67
CA ASP A 464 -13.39 9.25 14.35
C ASP A 464 -13.22 7.74 14.28
N GLY A 465 -12.00 7.28 14.07
CA GLY A 465 -11.71 5.85 13.98
C GLY A 465 -10.24 5.52 13.91
N PHE A 466 -9.95 4.22 13.93
CA PHE A 466 -8.60 3.70 13.72
C PHE A 466 -8.51 2.81 12.48
N ARG A 467 -7.38 2.89 11.82
CA ARG A 467 -6.84 1.76 11.06
C ARG A 467 -5.87 1.02 11.98
N ILE A 468 -6.09 -0.25 12.17
CA ILE A 468 -5.27 -1.09 13.05
C ILE A 468 -4.27 -1.86 12.21
N ASP A 469 -3.00 -1.65 12.53
CA ASP A 469 -1.88 -2.39 11.96
C ASP A 469 -1.81 -3.82 12.53
N THR A 470 -1.42 -4.79 11.69
CA THR A 470 -1.03 -6.14 12.12
C THR A 470 -2.03 -6.85 13.05
N VAL A 471 -3.31 -6.79 12.74
CA VAL A 471 -4.42 -7.29 13.59
C VAL A 471 -4.22 -8.73 14.08
N LYS A 472 -3.75 -9.62 13.21
CA LYS A 472 -3.63 -11.05 13.55
C LYS A 472 -2.53 -11.37 14.56
N HIS A 473 -1.70 -10.38 14.90
CA HIS A 473 -0.56 -10.56 15.82
C HIS A 473 -0.85 -10.14 17.27
N VAL A 474 -2.08 -9.68 17.55
CA VAL A 474 -2.57 -9.31 18.89
C VAL A 474 -3.87 -10.03 19.17
N GLU A 475 -4.12 -10.34 20.44
CA GLU A 475 -5.27 -11.10 20.89
C GLU A 475 -6.59 -10.36 20.64
N GLY A 476 -7.66 -11.09 20.24
CA GLY A 476 -8.98 -10.53 19.96
C GLY A 476 -9.58 -9.75 21.12
N GLU A 477 -9.38 -10.22 22.37
CA GLU A 477 -9.84 -9.52 23.57
C GLU A 477 -9.22 -8.11 23.70
N VAL A 478 -7.97 -7.94 23.32
CA VAL A 478 -7.30 -6.62 23.35
C VAL A 478 -7.97 -5.68 22.36
N TRP A 479 -8.34 -6.17 21.18
CA TRP A 479 -9.06 -5.39 20.18
C TRP A 479 -10.46 -4.98 20.65
N GLN A 480 -11.22 -5.89 21.28
CA GLN A 480 -12.54 -5.60 21.84
C GLN A 480 -12.45 -4.49 22.89
N ARG A 481 -11.47 -4.56 23.77
CA ARG A 481 -11.22 -3.55 24.80
C ARG A 481 -10.81 -2.20 24.21
N LEU A 482 -9.95 -2.20 23.20
CA LEU A 482 -9.56 -0.97 22.49
C LEU A 482 -10.78 -0.32 21.83
N LYS A 483 -11.58 -1.11 21.12
CA LYS A 483 -12.81 -0.62 20.47
C LYS A 483 -13.76 0.01 21.49
N GLN A 484 -14.01 -0.65 22.60
CA GLN A 484 -14.86 -0.13 23.67
C GLN A 484 -14.32 1.20 24.20
N ARG A 485 -13.05 1.22 24.59
CA ARG A 485 -12.41 2.41 25.19
C ARG A 485 -12.37 3.60 24.23
N ALA A 486 -12.06 3.38 22.98
CA ALA A 486 -12.07 4.41 21.95
C ALA A 486 -13.50 4.95 21.69
N THR A 487 -14.51 4.07 21.68
CA THR A 487 -15.91 4.47 21.55
C THR A 487 -16.37 5.37 22.69
N GLU A 488 -16.03 5.00 23.93
CA GLU A 488 -16.30 5.81 25.12
C GLU A 488 -15.57 7.17 25.07
N SER A 489 -14.32 7.16 24.59
CA SER A 489 -13.49 8.37 24.43
C SER A 489 -14.08 9.33 23.41
N LEU A 490 -14.55 8.84 22.26
CA LEU A 490 -15.18 9.67 21.24
C LEU A 490 -16.53 10.25 21.73
N ALA A 491 -17.33 9.44 22.42
CA ALA A 491 -18.58 9.89 23.00
C ALA A 491 -18.35 11.01 24.03
N ALA A 492 -17.34 10.89 24.88
CA ALA A 492 -16.95 11.91 25.83
C ALA A 492 -16.45 13.19 25.14
N TRP A 493 -15.59 13.08 24.14
CA TRP A 493 -15.12 14.24 23.36
C TRP A 493 -16.30 14.98 22.70
N ARG A 494 -17.21 14.25 22.05
CA ARG A 494 -18.39 14.83 21.40
C ARG A 494 -19.30 15.56 22.37
N LYS A 495 -19.53 14.99 23.54
CA LYS A 495 -20.30 15.61 24.62
C LYS A 495 -19.66 16.96 25.03
N ASP A 496 -18.35 16.96 25.25
CA ASP A 496 -17.63 18.17 25.70
C ASP A 496 -17.56 19.24 24.60
N ASN A 497 -17.61 18.86 23.32
CA ASN A 497 -17.55 19.76 22.18
C ASN A 497 -18.92 20.02 21.54
N ASN A 498 -20.00 19.53 22.11
CA ASN A 498 -21.37 19.66 21.59
C ASN A 498 -21.46 19.18 20.11
N GLN A 499 -20.84 18.04 19.82
CA GLN A 499 -20.81 17.41 18.51
C GLN A 499 -21.64 16.12 18.49
N SER A 500 -22.08 15.73 17.30
CA SER A 500 -22.70 14.42 17.04
C SER A 500 -22.06 13.82 15.79
N GLY A 501 -22.31 12.54 15.54
CA GLY A 501 -21.79 11.86 14.37
C GLY A 501 -21.86 10.34 14.53
N GLU A 502 -21.25 9.64 13.58
CA GLU A 502 -21.19 8.18 13.55
C GLU A 502 -20.43 7.61 14.75
N PRO A 503 -20.75 6.40 15.20
CA PRO A 503 -19.97 5.71 16.23
C PRO A 503 -18.49 5.62 15.83
N PHE A 504 -17.62 5.44 16.83
CA PHE A 504 -16.20 5.18 16.57
C PHE A 504 -16.04 3.98 15.65
N TRP A 505 -15.24 4.13 14.57
CA TRP A 505 -15.08 3.12 13.54
C TRP A 505 -13.67 2.51 13.56
N MET A 506 -13.58 1.19 13.43
CA MET A 506 -12.30 0.49 13.49
C MET A 506 -12.15 -0.43 12.29
N MET A 507 -11.20 -0.14 11.40
CA MET A 507 -10.82 -1.04 10.33
C MET A 507 -9.47 -1.70 10.62
N GLY A 508 -9.33 -2.95 10.20
CA GLY A 508 -8.15 -3.75 10.48
C GLY A 508 -7.38 -4.20 9.26
N GLU A 509 -6.06 -4.24 9.41
CA GLU A 509 -5.19 -4.95 8.49
C GLU A 509 -4.96 -6.37 8.99
N VAL A 510 -5.59 -7.31 8.32
CA VAL A 510 -5.30 -8.74 8.44
C VAL A 510 -4.61 -9.17 7.16
N TRP A 511 -3.29 -9.30 7.19
CA TRP A 511 -2.49 -9.56 5.98
C TRP A 511 -3.01 -10.75 5.18
N GLY A 512 -3.36 -10.52 3.92
CA GLY A 512 -3.89 -11.52 2.98
C GLY A 512 -5.39 -11.80 3.13
N HIS A 513 -6.13 -11.08 3.98
CA HIS A 513 -7.58 -11.24 4.12
C HIS A 513 -8.32 -10.83 2.85
N ALA A 514 -9.36 -11.58 2.50
CA ALA A 514 -10.22 -11.29 1.36
C ALA A 514 -11.59 -10.76 1.82
N ALA A 515 -12.52 -10.54 0.87
CA ALA A 515 -13.86 -10.02 1.16
C ALA A 515 -14.80 -11.11 1.68
N TYR A 516 -14.57 -11.58 2.89
CA TYR A 516 -15.48 -12.48 3.62
C TYR A 516 -15.57 -12.09 5.09
N ARG A 517 -16.68 -12.44 5.76
CA ARG A 517 -16.82 -12.24 7.20
C ARG A 517 -16.00 -13.28 7.97
N SER A 518 -15.04 -12.83 8.74
CA SER A 518 -14.20 -13.64 9.60
C SER A 518 -14.45 -13.35 11.08
N PRO A 519 -13.90 -14.14 12.01
CA PRO A 519 -14.04 -13.91 13.46
C PRO A 519 -13.52 -12.54 13.92
N TYR A 520 -12.64 -11.88 13.20
CA TYR A 520 -12.16 -10.54 13.55
C TYR A 520 -13.28 -9.50 13.67
N PHE A 521 -14.40 -9.68 12.93
CA PHE A 521 -15.57 -8.83 13.11
C PHE A 521 -16.23 -9.00 14.48
N ASP A 522 -16.05 -10.14 15.13
CA ASP A 522 -16.50 -10.39 16.52
C ASP A 522 -15.56 -9.74 17.54
N ASP A 523 -14.34 -9.41 17.14
CA ASP A 523 -13.33 -8.73 17.95
C ASP A 523 -13.41 -7.20 17.91
N GLY A 524 -14.51 -6.65 17.37
CA GLY A 524 -14.81 -5.22 17.36
C GLY A 524 -14.40 -4.48 16.11
N PHE A 525 -13.93 -5.17 15.06
CA PHE A 525 -13.65 -4.54 13.77
C PHE A 525 -14.95 -4.31 12.99
N ASP A 526 -15.10 -3.10 12.47
CA ASP A 526 -16.22 -2.72 11.60
C ASP A 526 -15.91 -3.00 10.12
N ALA A 527 -14.64 -3.11 9.78
CA ALA A 527 -14.16 -3.37 8.43
C ALA A 527 -12.78 -4.02 8.42
N LEU A 528 -12.46 -4.73 7.35
CA LEU A 528 -11.13 -5.29 7.11
C LEU A 528 -10.64 -4.94 5.71
N ILE A 529 -9.32 -4.68 5.58
CA ILE A 529 -8.67 -4.44 4.30
C ILE A 529 -8.77 -5.70 3.43
N ASN A 530 -9.23 -5.52 2.21
CA ASN A 530 -9.45 -6.60 1.24
C ASN A 530 -8.26 -6.74 0.29
N PHE A 531 -7.34 -7.64 0.57
CA PHE A 531 -6.14 -7.86 -0.24
C PHE A 531 -6.43 -8.61 -1.56
N ASP A 532 -7.52 -9.37 -1.64
CA ASP A 532 -7.83 -10.15 -2.85
C ASP A 532 -8.23 -9.27 -4.04
N ILE A 533 -8.74 -8.07 -3.77
CA ILE A 533 -9.22 -7.16 -4.82
C ILE A 533 -8.10 -6.76 -5.79
N GLN A 534 -6.86 -6.60 -5.34
CA GLN A 534 -5.75 -6.22 -6.20
C GLN A 534 -5.51 -7.19 -7.35
N LYS A 535 -5.72 -8.49 -7.12
CA LYS A 535 -5.57 -9.53 -8.15
C LYS A 535 -6.64 -9.43 -9.24
N ARG A 536 -7.79 -8.85 -8.90
CA ARG A 536 -8.95 -8.70 -9.79
C ARG A 536 -8.95 -7.38 -10.53
N MET A 537 -8.25 -6.38 -10.00
CA MET A 537 -8.19 -5.03 -10.56
C MET A 537 -7.56 -4.99 -11.96
N ASP A 538 -6.60 -5.87 -12.25
CA ASP A 538 -5.95 -5.92 -13.55
C ASP A 538 -6.97 -6.24 -14.66
N ASN A 539 -7.80 -7.28 -14.46
CA ASN A 539 -8.86 -7.63 -15.40
C ASN A 539 -9.99 -6.60 -15.41
N GLY A 540 -10.37 -6.08 -14.23
CA GLY A 540 -11.39 -5.02 -14.10
C GLY A 540 -11.02 -3.74 -14.82
N ALA A 541 -9.74 -3.35 -14.77
CA ALA A 541 -9.21 -2.19 -15.50
C ALA A 541 -9.09 -2.45 -17.00
N ALA A 542 -8.84 -3.69 -17.42
CA ALA A 542 -8.86 -4.05 -18.84
C ALA A 542 -10.30 -4.04 -19.39
N CYS A 543 -11.27 -4.49 -18.60
CA CYS A 543 -12.69 -4.48 -18.93
C CYS A 543 -13.59 -4.50 -17.67
N LEU A 544 -14.43 -3.48 -17.49
CA LEU A 544 -15.24 -3.35 -16.28
C LEU A 544 -16.21 -4.54 -16.07
N SER A 545 -16.70 -5.16 -17.13
CA SER A 545 -17.57 -6.34 -17.03
C SER A 545 -16.89 -7.53 -16.33
N GLN A 546 -15.56 -7.58 -16.26
CA GLN A 546 -14.83 -8.58 -15.49
C GLN A 546 -15.06 -8.43 -13.96
N MET A 547 -15.55 -7.28 -13.51
CA MET A 547 -15.93 -7.05 -12.12
C MET A 547 -17.34 -7.54 -11.76
N ALA A 548 -18.12 -8.02 -12.71
CA ALA A 548 -19.53 -8.39 -12.48
C ALA A 548 -19.72 -9.39 -11.32
N MET A 549 -18.95 -10.48 -11.30
CA MET A 549 -18.97 -11.44 -10.20
C MET A 549 -18.56 -10.80 -8.86
N VAL A 550 -17.50 -10.02 -8.87
CA VAL A 550 -16.99 -9.36 -7.66
C VAL A 550 -18.07 -8.44 -7.07
N TYR A 551 -18.67 -7.62 -7.90
CA TYR A 551 -19.71 -6.69 -7.47
C TYR A 551 -20.95 -7.42 -6.89
N ARG A 552 -21.37 -8.48 -7.54
CA ARG A 552 -22.48 -9.31 -7.07
C ARG A 552 -22.17 -9.97 -5.73
N ASP A 553 -21.03 -10.64 -5.65
CA ASP A 553 -20.63 -11.40 -4.45
C ASP A 553 -20.46 -10.48 -3.24
N TYR A 554 -19.81 -9.30 -3.45
CA TYR A 554 -19.61 -8.34 -2.37
C TYR A 554 -20.94 -7.73 -1.90
N ALA A 555 -21.82 -7.34 -2.84
CA ALA A 555 -23.13 -6.81 -2.50
C ALA A 555 -23.99 -7.83 -1.76
N GLN A 556 -23.96 -9.10 -2.17
CA GLN A 556 -24.67 -10.19 -1.49
C GLN A 556 -24.13 -10.45 -0.09
N THR A 557 -22.83 -10.43 0.08
CA THR A 557 -22.19 -10.61 1.39
C THR A 557 -22.52 -9.45 2.34
N LEU A 558 -22.50 -8.20 1.83
CA LEU A 558 -22.93 -7.02 2.57
C LEU A 558 -24.40 -7.08 2.99
N ALA A 559 -25.28 -7.57 2.11
CA ALA A 559 -26.70 -7.74 2.43
C ALA A 559 -26.93 -8.84 3.48
N LYS A 560 -26.11 -9.89 3.46
CA LYS A 560 -26.21 -11.02 4.37
C LYS A 560 -25.71 -10.70 5.77
N TYR A 561 -24.63 -9.91 5.89
CA TYR A 561 -23.96 -9.63 7.14
C TYR A 561 -23.95 -8.13 7.44
N PRO A 562 -24.82 -7.65 8.38
CA PRO A 562 -24.89 -6.22 8.72
C PRO A 562 -23.62 -5.63 9.30
N ASP A 563 -22.76 -6.45 9.91
CA ASP A 563 -21.49 -6.07 10.52
C ASP A 563 -20.27 -6.27 9.60
N PHE A 564 -20.46 -6.75 8.37
CA PHE A 564 -19.39 -6.94 7.40
C PHE A 564 -19.15 -5.70 6.54
N ASN A 565 -17.89 -5.34 6.35
CA ASN A 565 -17.48 -4.28 5.40
C ASN A 565 -16.05 -4.54 4.90
N PRO A 566 -15.84 -4.85 3.61
CA PRO A 566 -14.51 -4.94 3.02
C PRO A 566 -14.02 -3.54 2.65
N VAL A 567 -12.74 -3.23 2.89
CA VAL A 567 -12.10 -2.02 2.37
C VAL A 567 -11.25 -2.41 1.17
N SER A 568 -11.76 -2.14 -0.02
CA SER A 568 -11.10 -2.49 -1.28
C SER A 568 -10.14 -1.39 -1.73
N TYR A 569 -9.01 -1.77 -2.36
CA TYR A 569 -7.96 -0.84 -2.79
C TYR A 569 -7.25 -1.35 -4.05
N MET A 570 -6.53 -0.46 -4.75
CA MET A 570 -5.71 -0.83 -5.91
C MET A 570 -4.21 -0.65 -5.69
N SER A 571 -3.82 0.28 -4.84
CA SER A 571 -2.44 0.56 -4.44
C SER A 571 -2.32 0.71 -2.94
N SER A 572 -1.18 0.36 -2.36
CA SER A 572 -0.86 0.64 -0.97
C SER A 572 0.66 0.79 -0.74
N HIS A 573 1.03 1.20 0.46
CA HIS A 573 2.43 1.37 0.89
C HIS A 573 3.18 0.04 1.11
N ASP A 574 2.45 -1.09 1.22
CA ASP A 574 3.00 -2.44 1.46
C ASP A 574 2.81 -3.38 0.27
N THR A 575 2.07 -2.96 -0.72
CA THR A 575 1.89 -3.70 -1.97
C THR A 575 2.47 -2.89 -3.13
N GLU A 576 1.92 -2.90 -4.30
CA GLU A 576 2.46 -2.17 -5.43
C GLU A 576 1.58 -0.98 -5.83
N LEU A 577 2.15 0.02 -6.49
CA LEU A 577 1.38 1.07 -7.15
C LEU A 577 0.76 0.52 -8.43
N PHE A 578 -0.54 0.72 -8.61
CA PHE A 578 -1.23 0.19 -9.79
C PHE A 578 -0.64 0.75 -11.09
N PHE A 579 -0.39 2.06 -11.14
CA PHE A 579 0.22 2.68 -12.34
C PHE A 579 1.58 2.08 -12.67
N GLY A 580 2.36 1.70 -11.66
CA GLY A 580 3.66 1.03 -11.85
C GLY A 580 3.59 -0.28 -12.64
N ARG A 581 2.44 -0.97 -12.64
CA ARG A 581 2.26 -2.25 -13.34
C ARG A 581 2.19 -2.07 -14.85
N PHE A 582 1.44 -1.10 -15.33
CA PHE A 582 1.07 -0.97 -16.75
C PHE A 582 1.65 0.28 -17.39
N LYS A 583 1.99 1.30 -16.61
CA LYS A 583 2.41 2.62 -17.11
C LYS A 583 1.43 3.21 -18.16
N SER A 584 0.15 2.97 -17.94
CA SER A 584 -0.95 3.34 -18.84
C SER A 584 -1.99 4.16 -18.09
N LEU A 585 -2.20 5.40 -18.54
CA LEU A 585 -3.25 6.28 -17.99
C LEU A 585 -4.66 5.74 -18.27
N ASP A 586 -4.85 5.04 -19.39
CA ASP A 586 -6.12 4.37 -19.65
C ASP A 586 -6.42 3.25 -18.67
N MET A 587 -5.41 2.41 -18.35
CA MET A 587 -5.57 1.38 -17.32
C MET A 587 -5.81 2.02 -15.95
N GLN A 588 -5.14 3.12 -15.62
CA GLN A 588 -5.33 3.84 -14.36
C GLN A 588 -6.75 4.46 -14.25
N ARG A 589 -7.24 5.05 -15.33
CA ARG A 589 -8.62 5.56 -15.43
C ARG A 589 -9.64 4.44 -15.26
N ASN A 590 -9.45 3.32 -15.95
CA ASN A 590 -10.36 2.20 -15.88
C ASN A 590 -10.31 1.50 -14.53
N ALA A 591 -9.15 1.49 -13.86
CA ALA A 591 -9.02 1.01 -12.48
C ALA A 591 -9.81 1.89 -11.50
N ALA A 592 -9.86 3.21 -11.72
CA ALA A 592 -10.76 4.09 -10.98
C ALA A 592 -12.24 3.68 -11.13
N ASN A 593 -12.67 3.37 -12.37
CA ASN A 593 -14.02 2.88 -12.62
C ASN A 593 -14.31 1.60 -11.81
N ALA A 594 -13.37 0.66 -11.83
CA ALA A 594 -13.52 -0.61 -11.13
C ALA A 594 -13.54 -0.42 -9.60
N LEU A 595 -12.63 0.38 -9.04
CA LEU A 595 -12.51 0.58 -7.61
C LEU A 595 -13.67 1.41 -7.04
N LEU A 596 -13.94 2.59 -7.61
CA LEU A 596 -14.92 3.52 -7.05
C LEU A 596 -16.37 3.03 -7.17
N LEU A 597 -16.62 2.03 -8.01
CA LEU A 597 -17.92 1.36 -8.13
C LEU A 597 -18.01 0.05 -7.33
N THR A 598 -16.97 -0.33 -6.59
CA THR A 598 -16.98 -1.56 -5.77
C THR A 598 -17.90 -1.41 -4.56
N PRO A 599 -18.73 -2.43 -4.24
CA PRO A 599 -19.49 -2.49 -2.99
C PRO A 599 -18.58 -2.60 -1.77
N GLY A 600 -19.02 -2.03 -0.66
CA GLY A 600 -18.20 -1.87 0.55
C GLY A 600 -17.39 -0.59 0.52
N ALA A 601 -16.63 -0.31 1.58
CA ALA A 601 -15.73 0.83 1.62
C ALA A 601 -14.56 0.65 0.65
N ILE A 602 -13.98 1.77 0.25
CA ILE A 602 -12.79 1.77 -0.63
C ILE A 602 -11.69 2.66 -0.04
N GLN A 603 -10.46 2.34 -0.42
CA GLN A 603 -9.27 3.13 -0.12
C GLN A 603 -8.64 3.64 -1.41
N VAL A 604 -8.41 4.95 -1.47
CA VAL A 604 -7.58 5.60 -2.47
C VAL A 604 -6.24 5.90 -1.81
N TYR A 605 -5.17 5.31 -2.32
CA TYR A 605 -3.82 5.62 -1.84
C TYR A 605 -3.34 6.90 -2.50
N TYR A 606 -2.78 7.84 -1.72
CA TYR A 606 -2.41 9.17 -2.23
C TYR A 606 -1.63 9.07 -3.55
N GLY A 607 -2.07 9.83 -4.52
CA GLY A 607 -1.48 9.87 -5.86
C GLY A 607 -2.02 8.84 -6.86
N ASP A 608 -2.92 7.92 -6.46
CA ASP A 608 -3.63 7.05 -7.42
C ASP A 608 -4.41 7.89 -8.44
N GLU A 609 -4.99 8.98 -7.97
CA GLU A 609 -5.82 9.90 -8.78
C GLU A 609 -5.04 10.67 -9.86
N VAL A 610 -3.71 10.66 -9.77
CA VAL A 610 -2.81 11.33 -10.71
C VAL A 610 -1.76 10.39 -11.30
N ALA A 611 -1.96 9.09 -11.15
CA ALA A 611 -1.03 8.06 -11.65
C ALA A 611 0.40 8.22 -11.10
N ARG A 612 0.53 8.32 -9.75
CA ARG A 612 1.82 8.47 -9.06
C ARG A 612 2.76 7.32 -9.40
N GLU A 613 4.01 7.64 -9.62
CA GLU A 613 5.08 6.70 -9.95
C GLU A 613 5.96 6.41 -8.72
N ALA A 614 6.74 5.33 -8.81
CA ALA A 614 7.66 4.94 -7.76
C ALA A 614 8.83 5.94 -7.55
N GLY A 615 8.93 6.95 -8.40
CA GLY A 615 9.98 7.98 -8.29
C GLY A 615 11.39 7.41 -8.47
N PRO A 616 12.40 8.06 -7.89
CA PRO A 616 13.80 7.68 -8.06
C PRO A 616 14.17 6.37 -7.35
N TYR A 617 13.30 5.86 -6.46
CA TYR A 617 13.56 4.68 -5.62
C TYR A 617 12.85 3.42 -6.13
N ALA A 618 12.48 3.37 -7.39
CA ALA A 618 11.76 2.25 -7.99
C ALA A 618 12.49 0.90 -7.89
N ASP A 619 13.79 0.90 -7.59
CA ASP A 619 14.59 -0.31 -7.38
C ASP A 619 14.35 -0.95 -6.01
N ASP A 620 13.92 -0.18 -5.02
CA ASP A 620 13.50 -0.68 -3.72
C ASP A 620 11.98 -0.70 -3.67
N PHE A 621 11.42 -1.88 -3.42
CA PHE A 621 9.98 -2.08 -3.44
C PHE A 621 9.25 -1.18 -2.43
N HIS A 622 9.73 -1.13 -1.20
CA HIS A 622 9.08 -0.34 -0.15
C HIS A 622 9.27 1.17 -0.35
N GLN A 623 10.47 1.59 -0.76
CA GLN A 623 10.72 3.00 -1.03
C GLN A 623 9.96 3.49 -2.26
N GLY A 624 9.85 2.64 -3.29
CA GLY A 624 9.09 2.96 -4.51
C GLY A 624 7.59 3.10 -4.27
N THR A 625 6.99 2.28 -3.43
CA THR A 625 5.56 2.41 -3.10
C THR A 625 5.27 3.63 -2.21
N ARG A 626 6.30 4.22 -1.61
CA ARG A 626 6.25 5.36 -0.68
C ARG A 626 6.91 6.62 -1.25
N SER A 627 6.89 6.78 -2.57
CA SER A 627 7.38 7.97 -3.27
C SER A 627 6.54 9.21 -2.92
N ASP A 628 7.13 10.40 -3.16
CA ASP A 628 6.45 11.67 -2.88
C ASP A 628 5.23 11.89 -3.77
N MET A 629 4.22 12.60 -3.23
CA MET A 629 3.08 13.05 -4.00
C MET A 629 3.52 14.09 -5.04
N PRO A 630 3.30 13.85 -6.34
CA PRO A 630 3.56 14.88 -7.35
C PRO A 630 2.44 15.93 -7.30
N TRP A 631 2.78 17.19 -7.12
CA TRP A 631 1.81 18.30 -7.09
C TRP A 631 1.77 19.11 -8.39
N GLU A 632 2.58 18.77 -9.36
CA GLU A 632 2.58 19.34 -10.70
C GLU A 632 2.15 18.29 -11.71
N TRP A 633 1.13 18.60 -12.50
CA TRP A 633 0.51 17.65 -13.42
C TRP A 633 0.41 18.22 -14.83
N ASN A 634 0.73 17.40 -15.81
CA ASN A 634 0.44 17.70 -17.22
C ASN A 634 -1.06 17.56 -17.52
N ALA A 635 -1.47 17.95 -18.73
CA ALA A 635 -2.88 17.95 -19.13
C ALA A 635 -3.54 16.56 -19.05
N GLU A 636 -2.80 15.48 -19.35
CA GLU A 636 -3.32 14.12 -19.30
C GLU A 636 -3.61 13.67 -17.86
N ARG A 637 -2.70 13.98 -16.92
CA ARG A 637 -2.90 13.68 -15.49
C ARG A 637 -3.98 14.57 -14.87
N GLN A 638 -4.14 15.81 -15.33
CA GLN A 638 -5.26 16.66 -14.95
C GLN A 638 -6.60 16.10 -15.42
N ALA A 639 -6.66 15.56 -16.64
CA ALA A 639 -7.85 14.89 -17.16
C ALA A 639 -8.18 13.61 -16.35
N LEU A 640 -7.16 12.84 -15.98
CA LEU A 640 -7.31 11.68 -15.09
C LEU A 640 -7.85 12.10 -13.73
N LEU A 641 -7.27 13.12 -13.09
CA LEU A 641 -7.74 13.67 -11.83
C LEU A 641 -9.22 14.09 -11.91
N LYS A 642 -9.60 14.77 -12.98
CA LYS A 642 -11.01 15.17 -13.18
C LYS A 642 -11.94 13.96 -13.26
N HIS A 643 -11.50 12.88 -13.89
CA HIS A 643 -12.26 11.63 -13.95
C HIS A 643 -12.45 11.03 -12.55
N TRP A 644 -11.38 10.96 -11.74
CA TRP A 644 -11.43 10.49 -10.35
C TRP A 644 -12.37 11.35 -9.49
N GLN A 645 -12.30 12.67 -9.64
CA GLN A 645 -13.19 13.60 -8.93
C GLN A 645 -14.66 13.35 -9.26
N THR A 646 -14.99 13.17 -10.55
CA THR A 646 -16.36 12.90 -10.99
C THR A 646 -16.90 11.60 -10.38
N LEU A 647 -16.11 10.53 -10.45
CA LEU A 647 -16.47 9.23 -9.86
C LEU A 647 -16.59 9.27 -8.33
N GLY A 648 -15.61 9.89 -7.65
CA GLY A 648 -15.61 9.99 -6.20
C GLY A 648 -16.78 10.80 -5.67
N GLN A 649 -17.08 11.94 -6.31
CA GLN A 649 -18.23 12.76 -5.97
C GLN A 649 -19.56 12.05 -6.26
N PHE A 650 -19.65 11.28 -7.35
CA PHE A 650 -20.81 10.44 -7.63
C PHE A 650 -21.02 9.40 -6.54
N ARG A 651 -19.96 8.67 -6.16
CA ARG A 651 -20.00 7.70 -5.05
C ARG A 651 -20.43 8.37 -3.74
N GLN A 652 -19.88 9.55 -3.41
CA GLN A 652 -20.22 10.27 -2.18
C GLN A 652 -21.71 10.68 -2.12
N ARG A 653 -22.27 11.12 -3.25
CA ARG A 653 -23.70 11.45 -3.34
C ARG A 653 -24.62 10.24 -3.26
N HIS A 654 -24.14 9.07 -3.65
CA HIS A 654 -24.92 7.85 -3.79
C HIS A 654 -24.42 6.72 -2.89
N PRO A 655 -24.83 6.71 -1.59
CA PRO A 655 -24.53 5.59 -0.69
C PRO A 655 -24.93 4.22 -1.24
N ALA A 656 -25.90 4.17 -2.17
CA ALA A 656 -26.27 2.97 -2.88
C ALA A 656 -25.10 2.27 -3.60
N ILE A 657 -24.06 2.99 -4.02
CA ILE A 657 -22.89 2.40 -4.70
C ILE A 657 -22.17 1.42 -3.80
N GLY A 658 -21.90 1.79 -2.55
CA GLY A 658 -21.18 0.94 -1.60
C GLY A 658 -22.09 0.00 -0.81
N ALA A 659 -23.30 0.44 -0.45
CA ALA A 659 -24.17 -0.23 0.51
C ALA A 659 -25.47 -0.78 -0.10
N GLY A 660 -25.77 -0.51 -1.37
CA GLY A 660 -27.02 -0.83 -1.99
C GLY A 660 -27.13 -2.25 -2.56
N GLU A 661 -28.37 -2.67 -2.77
CA GLU A 661 -28.67 -3.88 -3.54
C GLU A 661 -28.12 -3.75 -4.96
N HIS A 662 -27.40 -4.76 -5.41
CA HIS A 662 -26.86 -4.85 -6.77
C HIS A 662 -27.75 -5.70 -7.65
N ARG A 663 -28.17 -5.15 -8.79
CA ARG A 663 -28.97 -5.86 -9.77
C ARG A 663 -28.46 -5.60 -11.19
N GLU A 664 -28.04 -6.65 -11.87
CA GLU A 664 -27.66 -6.57 -13.29
C GLU A 664 -28.87 -6.45 -14.20
N ILE A 665 -28.76 -5.66 -15.26
CA ILE A 665 -29.73 -5.51 -16.32
C ILE A 665 -29.15 -6.10 -17.60
N ALA A 666 -29.78 -7.12 -18.17
CA ALA A 666 -29.28 -7.74 -19.37
C ALA A 666 -29.34 -6.77 -20.56
N GLN A 667 -28.18 -6.55 -21.18
CA GLN A 667 -28.01 -5.73 -22.38
C GLN A 667 -27.13 -6.50 -23.38
N SER A 668 -27.33 -6.29 -24.68
CA SER A 668 -26.52 -6.94 -25.72
C SER A 668 -25.17 -6.28 -25.94
N ASN A 669 -25.07 -4.97 -25.69
CA ASN A 669 -23.96 -4.11 -26.09
C ASN A 669 -23.31 -3.36 -24.92
N ALA A 670 -23.74 -3.65 -23.69
CA ALA A 670 -23.21 -2.99 -22.49
C ALA A 670 -23.30 -3.90 -21.26
N TYR A 671 -22.40 -3.71 -20.32
CA TYR A 671 -22.55 -4.20 -18.95
C TYR A 671 -23.31 -3.15 -18.14
N VAL A 672 -24.51 -3.48 -17.67
CA VAL A 672 -25.41 -2.54 -16.99
C VAL A 672 -25.88 -3.13 -15.67
N PHE A 673 -25.86 -2.30 -14.63
CA PHE A 673 -26.42 -2.64 -13.34
C PHE A 673 -27.04 -1.45 -12.63
N THR A 674 -27.94 -1.71 -11.71
CA THR A 674 -28.46 -0.74 -10.75
C THR A 674 -27.88 -0.98 -9.37
N ARG A 675 -27.75 0.10 -8.59
CA ARG A 675 -27.58 0.06 -7.15
C ARG A 675 -28.72 0.82 -6.49
N THR A 676 -29.30 0.21 -5.44
CA THR A 676 -30.45 0.78 -4.75
C THR A 676 -30.29 0.67 -3.25
N LEU A 677 -30.44 1.79 -2.54
CA LEU A 677 -30.46 1.88 -1.09
C LEU A 677 -31.58 2.84 -0.66
N GLY A 678 -32.71 2.28 -0.22
CA GLY A 678 -33.89 3.10 0.03
C GLY A 678 -34.34 3.82 -1.26
N GLU A 679 -34.41 5.14 -1.22
CA GLU A 679 -34.77 5.96 -2.39
C GLU A 679 -33.58 6.32 -3.29
N ASP A 680 -32.36 6.10 -2.81
CA ASP A 680 -31.15 6.27 -3.61
C ASP A 680 -31.02 5.15 -4.63
N LYS A 681 -31.17 5.49 -5.90
CA LYS A 681 -31.11 4.55 -7.01
C LYS A 681 -30.34 5.12 -8.20
N VAL A 682 -29.33 4.41 -8.61
CA VAL A 682 -28.47 4.77 -9.74
C VAL A 682 -28.32 3.65 -10.74
N VAL A 683 -27.98 4.00 -11.98
CA VAL A 683 -27.59 3.06 -13.04
C VAL A 683 -26.13 3.30 -13.38
N VAL A 684 -25.40 2.22 -13.45
CA VAL A 684 -24.05 2.19 -14.04
C VAL A 684 -24.13 1.39 -15.34
N ALA A 685 -23.68 1.98 -16.43
CA ALA A 685 -23.54 1.28 -17.70
C ALA A 685 -22.12 1.43 -18.23
N PHE A 686 -21.55 0.36 -18.69
CA PHE A 686 -20.27 0.31 -19.37
C PHE A 686 -20.48 -0.20 -20.79
N VAL A 687 -20.29 0.71 -21.74
CA VAL A 687 -20.42 0.43 -23.19
C VAL A 687 -19.08 -0.07 -23.69
N GLY A 688 -18.88 -1.32 -23.58
CA GLY A 688 -17.68 -2.08 -23.85
C GLY A 688 -17.76 -3.35 -23.02
N ARG A 689 -18.04 -4.49 -23.63
CA ARG A 689 -18.40 -5.73 -22.95
C ARG A 689 -17.33 -6.82 -23.09
#